data_0727d05df48fd7d93a6d0547e14088a5
#
_entry.id   0727d05df48fd7d93a6d0547e14088a5
#
_cell.length_a   1.000
_cell.length_b   1.000
_cell.length_c   1.000
_cell.angle_alpha   90.00
_cell.angle_beta   90.00
_cell.angle_gamma   90.00
#
_symmetry.space_group_name_H-M   'P 1'
#
loop_
_entity.id
_entity.type
_entity.pdbx_description
1 polymer ?
#
loop_
_entity_poly.entity_id
_entity_poly.type
_entity_poly.pdbx_seq_one_letter_code
_entity_poly.pdbx_strand_id
1 'polypeptide(L)'
;MARQRPTLALGLAAMLLLAGGALAQDTRFSLDFGYQWLDVTGNEDLYRSQVNQDDGFVVRDFHLSNLRAPGDVTGWDRLVIDAAGLGASPYGYLRAEMGRAREYALRLNYTRAEHFSALPALANPFIDDGIFPGQHTFDRTSDELDVNLELLPGRTVTPILGYRYYRLEGPGETTFAVGQDEFLLNEDYDYTVQELRAGLAFNLGRFTAAVLQGWREIEATSDLTLAPGAEGGNNANPVLGQDVTMSSYSRTSTTDGTSPMTHVYLSGLVTKGLRVYGTYARADQESRYQEAESLSGDLASFKISRFFSGRDEVAAAKAKADDWRGQLRVEAALGSNFDLVLGYDERHRALDGTALVESLYTGVSTFGGLAAPDVSRILDADTLGDRQEQQLSARLIARVGRPLTVWAEWASADQDILVEPDASEIVVPGNQGGSFERSLDRLAAGATLKFKRLELGLDWLSDEADTVVMRTDYLDRERVRGRIGFTLFKWLRLSATAAQISAETAIPGIDSDTETEQMSVDLDVTPSDNFNARVSYSTYDTDSTITVRIPQDLSLVPSLYLAEGELWDVALNGKVAWFDLTFGWSSYDNVGSFGFDFEHALVRLDFDFSKRVGIGLLAESYDYQEEVLAEIGDYLVKRYGVFLRLHN
;
A
#
# COMPACT_ATOMS: atom_id res chain seq x y z
N MET A 1 -1.39 24.92 -15.25
CA MET A 1 -2.78 25.41 -15.49
C MET A 1 -3.73 24.58 -14.67
N ALA A 2 -4.36 25.16 -13.65
CA ALA A 2 -5.27 24.45 -12.75
C ALA A 2 -6.47 23.88 -13.55
N ARG A 3 -6.52 22.56 -13.70
CA ARG A 3 -7.73 21.86 -14.19
C ARG A 3 -8.81 22.03 -13.13
N GLN A 4 -9.67 23.08 -13.27
CA GLN A 4 -10.90 23.18 -12.46
C GLN A 4 -11.75 21.95 -12.75
N ARG A 5 -11.80 21.05 -11.78
CA ARG A 5 -12.44 19.74 -11.94
C ARG A 5 -13.95 19.90 -11.70
N PRO A 6 -14.81 19.57 -12.68
CA PRO A 6 -16.27 19.72 -12.58
C PRO A 6 -16.91 18.85 -11.47
N THR A 7 -16.20 17.83 -11.01
CA THR A 7 -16.64 16.92 -9.94
C THR A 7 -16.85 17.60 -8.59
N LEU A 8 -16.08 18.64 -8.28
CA LEU A 8 -16.20 19.37 -7.00
C LEU A 8 -17.48 20.19 -6.91
N ALA A 9 -17.85 20.87 -7.99
CA ALA A 9 -19.08 21.67 -8.06
C ALA A 9 -20.35 20.79 -7.98
N LEU A 10 -20.32 19.62 -8.60
CA LEU A 10 -21.42 18.65 -8.56
C LEU A 10 -21.54 18.01 -7.16
N GLY A 11 -20.42 17.66 -6.51
CA GLY A 11 -20.38 17.13 -5.15
C GLY A 11 -20.91 18.14 -4.13
N LEU A 12 -20.46 19.39 -4.20
CA LEU A 12 -20.90 20.47 -3.31
C LEU A 12 -22.39 20.81 -3.52
N ALA A 13 -22.85 20.87 -4.77
CA ALA A 13 -24.25 21.12 -5.09
C ALA A 13 -25.15 19.98 -4.61
N ALA A 14 -24.72 18.73 -4.75
CA ALA A 14 -25.46 17.56 -4.23
C ALA A 14 -25.51 17.57 -2.69
N MET A 15 -24.41 17.92 -2.01
CA MET A 15 -24.36 18.05 -0.55
C MET A 15 -25.26 19.18 -0.05
N LEU A 16 -25.27 20.34 -0.71
CA LEU A 16 -26.14 21.48 -0.34
C LEU A 16 -27.62 21.18 -0.62
N LEU A 17 -27.95 20.46 -1.68
CA LEU A 17 -29.32 20.03 -1.99
C LEU A 17 -29.84 18.99 -0.98
N LEU A 18 -28.98 18.06 -0.57
CA LEU A 18 -29.30 17.07 0.48
C LEU A 18 -29.47 17.74 1.84
N ALA A 19 -28.62 18.70 2.18
CA ALA A 19 -28.73 19.50 3.41
C ALA A 19 -30.00 20.35 3.43
N GLY A 20 -30.39 20.98 2.31
CA GLY A 20 -31.60 21.79 2.20
C GLY A 20 -32.91 21.02 2.35
N GLY A 21 -32.91 19.71 1.94
CA GLY A 21 -34.10 18.84 2.09
C GLY A 21 -34.21 18.14 3.47
N ALA A 22 -33.14 18.16 4.27
CA ALA A 22 -33.01 17.36 5.50
C ALA A 22 -33.25 18.15 6.81
N LEU A 23 -33.71 19.38 6.77
CA LEU A 23 -33.95 20.24 7.95
C LEU A 23 -35.12 19.75 8.84
N ALA A 24 -35.26 18.44 9.02
CA ALA A 24 -36.15 17.84 10.01
C ALA A 24 -35.50 17.87 11.42
N GLN A 25 -36.30 17.76 12.45
CA GLN A 25 -35.99 18.00 13.87
C GLN A 25 -34.80 17.17 14.45
N ASP A 26 -34.33 16.11 13.77
CA ASP A 26 -33.30 15.19 14.23
C ASP A 26 -32.10 15.14 13.28
N THR A 27 -31.85 16.19 12.50
CA THR A 27 -30.69 16.24 11.57
C THR A 27 -29.52 16.95 12.23
N ARG A 28 -28.34 16.28 12.23
CA ARG A 28 -27.06 16.91 12.58
C ARG A 28 -26.29 17.16 11.29
N PHE A 29 -25.72 18.34 11.19
CA PHE A 29 -24.97 18.78 10.03
C PHE A 29 -23.71 19.54 10.45
N SER A 30 -22.58 19.23 9.84
CA SER A 30 -21.37 20.05 9.87
C SER A 30 -20.73 20.09 8.49
N LEU A 31 -20.19 21.23 8.13
CA LEU A 31 -19.43 21.45 6.90
C LEU A 31 -18.28 22.42 7.21
N ASP A 32 -17.05 21.97 6.92
CA ASP A 32 -15.83 22.76 7.01
C ASP A 32 -15.21 22.79 5.60
N PHE A 33 -15.23 23.95 4.96
CA PHE A 33 -14.70 24.12 3.62
C PHE A 33 -14.01 25.46 3.47
N GLY A 34 -13.05 25.55 2.57
CA GLY A 34 -12.30 26.78 2.42
C GLY A 34 -11.35 26.75 1.26
N TYR A 35 -10.40 27.67 1.32
CA TYR A 35 -9.33 27.80 0.33
C TYR A 35 -7.99 27.71 1.05
N GLN A 36 -7.05 27.00 0.45
CA GLN A 36 -5.67 26.92 0.90
C GLN A 36 -4.71 27.44 -0.18
N TRP A 37 -3.61 28.02 0.28
CA TRP A 37 -2.50 28.52 -0.54
C TRP A 37 -1.25 27.77 -0.15
N LEU A 38 -0.45 27.46 -1.16
CA LEU A 38 0.80 26.74 -1.03
C LEU A 38 1.94 27.57 -1.59
N ASP A 39 3.08 27.57 -0.92
CA ASP A 39 4.32 28.15 -1.39
C ASP A 39 5.42 27.09 -1.25
N VAL A 40 5.94 26.60 -2.37
CA VAL A 40 6.97 25.55 -2.43
C VAL A 40 8.28 26.18 -2.88
N THR A 41 9.33 25.95 -2.12
CA THR A 41 10.70 26.36 -2.43
C THR A 41 11.58 25.12 -2.43
N GLY A 42 12.46 24.95 -3.44
CA GLY A 42 13.31 23.77 -3.60
C GLY A 42 12.70 22.73 -4.53
N ASN A 43 12.86 21.46 -4.23
CA ASN A 43 12.42 20.35 -5.07
C ASN A 43 10.91 20.09 -4.95
N GLU A 44 10.13 20.66 -5.87
CA GLU A 44 8.68 20.51 -5.94
C GLU A 44 8.26 19.05 -6.23
N ASP A 45 9.03 18.34 -7.04
CA ASP A 45 8.72 16.94 -7.40
C ASP A 45 8.87 16.01 -6.19
N LEU A 46 9.90 16.21 -5.38
CA LEU A 46 10.05 15.45 -4.15
C LEU A 46 8.94 15.77 -3.13
N TYR A 47 8.61 17.07 -2.97
CA TYR A 47 7.46 17.46 -2.16
C TYR A 47 6.17 16.79 -2.63
N ARG A 48 5.89 16.79 -3.92
CA ARG A 48 4.73 16.12 -4.50
C ARG A 48 4.76 14.61 -4.26
N SER A 49 5.93 13.98 -4.30
CA SER A 49 6.09 12.54 -4.04
C SER A 49 5.79 12.17 -2.58
N GLN A 50 5.99 13.08 -1.63
CA GLN A 50 5.83 12.81 -0.20
C GLN A 50 4.52 13.34 0.39
N VAL A 51 4.05 14.51 -0.03
CA VAL A 51 2.93 15.24 0.59
C VAL A 51 1.81 15.56 -0.41
N ASN A 52 2.13 16.08 -1.58
CA ASN A 52 1.26 16.36 -2.73
C ASN A 52 -0.01 17.19 -2.43
N GLN A 53 0.05 18.14 -1.51
CA GLN A 53 -1.04 19.11 -1.30
C GLN A 53 -0.99 20.19 -2.37
N ASP A 54 -2.14 20.66 -2.84
CA ASP A 54 -2.27 21.69 -3.88
C ASP A 54 -2.93 22.96 -3.36
N ASP A 55 -2.76 24.04 -4.13
CA ASP A 55 -3.57 25.25 -3.99
C ASP A 55 -5.02 25.00 -4.39
N GLY A 56 -5.96 25.60 -3.66
CA GLY A 56 -7.34 25.56 -4.11
C GLY A 56 -8.39 25.39 -3.03
N PHE A 57 -9.62 25.17 -3.50
CA PHE A 57 -10.74 24.85 -2.62
C PHE A 57 -10.65 23.43 -2.12
N VAL A 58 -10.94 23.25 -0.83
CA VAL A 58 -11.02 21.94 -0.19
C VAL A 58 -12.22 21.86 0.76
N VAL A 59 -12.95 20.75 0.71
CA VAL A 59 -13.89 20.33 1.73
C VAL A 59 -13.11 19.49 2.74
N ARG A 60 -12.81 20.06 3.90
CA ARG A 60 -12.02 19.39 4.95
C ARG A 60 -12.83 18.36 5.71
N ASP A 61 -14.09 18.70 6.01
CA ASP A 61 -15.00 17.84 6.74
C ASP A 61 -16.45 18.16 6.34
N PHE A 62 -17.20 17.13 6.10
CA PHE A 62 -18.63 17.16 5.91
C PHE A 62 -19.26 16.02 6.69
N HIS A 63 -20.19 16.31 7.55
CA HIS A 63 -21.00 15.32 8.25
C HIS A 63 -22.48 15.68 8.14
N LEU A 64 -23.28 14.71 7.72
CA LEU A 64 -24.74 14.77 7.76
C LEU A 64 -25.26 13.50 8.40
N SER A 65 -26.03 13.62 9.49
CA SER A 65 -26.73 12.49 10.07
C SER A 65 -28.19 12.81 10.34
N ASN A 66 -29.06 11.91 9.90
CA ASN A 66 -30.50 11.96 10.16
C ASN A 66 -30.90 10.60 10.70
N LEU A 67 -31.27 10.57 11.99
CA LEU A 67 -31.69 9.36 12.68
C LEU A 67 -33.15 9.53 13.08
N ARG A 68 -34.03 8.60 12.71
CA ARG A 68 -35.45 8.63 12.92
C ARG A 68 -35.93 7.40 13.70
N ALA A 69 -37.10 7.54 14.35
CA ALA A 69 -37.70 6.38 14.99
C ALA A 69 -38.10 5.33 13.97
N PRO A 70 -37.88 4.03 14.24
CA PRO A 70 -38.32 2.94 13.36
C PRO A 70 -39.84 3.01 13.10
N GLY A 71 -40.22 3.00 11.81
CA GLY A 71 -41.64 3.03 11.40
C GLY A 71 -42.15 4.37 10.84
N ASP A 72 -41.30 5.37 10.73
CA ASP A 72 -41.64 6.63 10.04
C ASP A 72 -41.86 6.40 8.52
N VAL A 73 -42.71 7.23 7.89
CA VAL A 73 -43.19 7.06 6.52
C VAL A 73 -42.09 7.29 5.45
N THR A 74 -40.93 7.79 5.85
CA THR A 74 -39.76 8.00 5.00
C THR A 74 -39.05 6.71 4.68
N GLY A 75 -38.43 6.61 3.51
CA GLY A 75 -37.76 5.40 3.02
C GLY A 75 -36.57 4.91 3.88
N TRP A 76 -36.12 5.67 4.90
CA TRP A 76 -35.02 5.31 5.82
C TRP A 76 -35.32 5.75 7.26
N ASP A 77 -34.73 5.05 8.22
CA ASP A 77 -34.65 5.44 9.64
C ASP A 77 -33.23 5.88 10.05
N ARG A 78 -32.21 5.57 9.21
CA ARG A 78 -30.82 6.01 9.36
C ARG A 78 -30.29 6.51 8.02
N LEU A 79 -29.77 7.74 8.02
CA LEU A 79 -28.93 8.30 6.94
C LEU A 79 -27.72 8.97 7.58
N VAL A 80 -26.52 8.56 7.20
CA VAL A 80 -25.25 9.18 7.60
C VAL A 80 -24.42 9.38 6.36
N ILE A 81 -23.88 10.58 6.18
CA ILE A 81 -22.95 10.90 5.08
C ILE A 81 -21.77 11.63 5.70
N ASP A 82 -20.58 11.12 5.43
CA ASP A 82 -19.30 11.71 5.83
C ASP A 82 -18.44 11.92 4.58
N ALA A 83 -17.79 13.06 4.46
CA ALA A 83 -16.83 13.32 3.41
C ALA A 83 -15.69 14.22 3.91
N ALA A 84 -14.47 14.00 3.41
CA ALA A 84 -13.34 14.85 3.70
C ALA A 84 -12.32 14.82 2.56
N GLY A 85 -11.46 15.86 2.52
CA GLY A 85 -10.35 15.94 1.58
C GLY A 85 -10.76 16.13 0.12
N LEU A 86 -12.00 16.57 -0.17
CA LEU A 86 -12.45 16.79 -1.53
C LEU A 86 -11.93 18.14 -2.05
N GLY A 87 -11.20 18.12 -3.15
CA GLY A 87 -10.68 19.32 -3.82
C GLY A 87 -9.16 19.34 -3.92
N ALA A 88 -8.50 20.33 -3.34
CA ALA A 88 -7.05 20.54 -3.40
C ALA A 88 -6.25 19.62 -2.46
N SER A 89 -6.85 18.56 -1.94
CA SER A 89 -6.16 17.51 -1.19
C SER A 89 -5.84 16.33 -2.11
N PRO A 90 -4.67 15.69 -1.98
CA PRO A 90 -4.33 14.51 -2.77
C PRO A 90 -5.18 13.29 -2.42
N TYR A 91 -5.84 13.30 -1.26
CA TYR A 91 -6.72 12.23 -0.81
C TYR A 91 -8.07 12.80 -0.37
N GLY A 92 -9.14 12.20 -0.90
CA GLY A 92 -10.50 12.54 -0.50
C GLY A 92 -11.40 11.32 -0.42
N TYR A 93 -12.42 11.37 0.44
CA TYR A 93 -13.40 10.30 0.56
C TYR A 93 -14.81 10.82 0.75
N LEU A 94 -15.78 9.98 0.38
CA LEU A 94 -17.19 10.12 0.71
C LEU A 94 -17.71 8.76 1.17
N ARG A 95 -18.35 8.73 2.33
CA ARG A 95 -19.05 7.56 2.88
C ARG A 95 -20.51 7.87 3.07
N ALA A 96 -21.39 6.98 2.65
CA ALA A 96 -22.79 7.10 2.88
C ALA A 96 -23.37 5.79 3.45
N GLU A 97 -24.10 5.89 4.53
CA GLU A 97 -24.88 4.78 5.10
C GLU A 97 -26.36 5.17 5.08
N MET A 98 -27.17 4.35 4.46
CA MET A 98 -28.61 4.50 4.44
C MET A 98 -29.25 3.15 4.81
N GLY A 99 -30.22 3.17 5.70
CA GLY A 99 -30.86 1.94 6.10
C GLY A 99 -32.25 2.14 6.68
N ARG A 100 -33.00 1.03 6.65
CA ARG A 100 -34.27 0.87 7.34
C ARG A 100 -34.24 -0.41 8.13
N ALA A 101 -34.51 -0.33 9.41
CA ALA A 101 -34.37 -1.45 10.35
C ALA A 101 -35.10 -2.70 9.84
N ARG A 102 -34.35 -3.81 9.71
CA ARG A 102 -34.84 -5.12 9.25
C ARG A 102 -35.33 -5.17 7.78
N GLU A 103 -35.20 -4.12 6.99
CA GLU A 103 -35.57 -4.10 5.59
C GLU A 103 -34.35 -4.04 4.68
N TYR A 104 -33.48 -3.05 4.88
CA TYR A 104 -32.22 -2.96 4.12
C TYR A 104 -31.16 -2.15 4.87
N ALA A 105 -29.90 -2.37 4.51
CA ALA A 105 -28.77 -1.53 4.86
C ALA A 105 -27.90 -1.35 3.61
N LEU A 106 -27.73 -0.10 3.16
CA LEU A 106 -26.88 0.29 2.05
C LEU A 106 -25.69 1.05 2.61
N ARG A 107 -24.49 0.66 2.18
CA ARG A 107 -23.23 1.37 2.43
C ARG A 107 -22.56 1.69 1.10
N LEU A 108 -22.09 2.91 0.97
CA LEU A 108 -21.33 3.40 -0.16
C LEU A 108 -20.05 4.02 0.39
N ASN A 109 -18.91 3.62 -0.14
CA ASN A 109 -17.62 4.24 0.11
C ASN A 109 -17.04 4.64 -1.24
N TYR A 110 -16.65 5.90 -1.37
CA TYR A 110 -15.88 6.41 -2.49
C TYR A 110 -14.61 7.02 -1.95
N THR A 111 -13.48 6.68 -2.55
CA THR A 111 -12.18 7.28 -2.26
C THR A 111 -11.53 7.71 -3.56
N ARG A 112 -10.81 8.83 -3.50
CA ARG A 112 -9.95 9.31 -4.56
C ARG A 112 -8.59 9.62 -3.97
N ALA A 113 -7.52 9.19 -4.66
CA ALA A 113 -6.16 9.53 -4.29
C ALA A 113 -5.36 9.93 -5.53
N GLU A 114 -4.50 10.93 -5.37
CA GLU A 114 -3.53 11.37 -6.36
C GLU A 114 -2.17 10.83 -5.96
N HIS A 115 -1.54 10.11 -6.88
CA HIS A 115 -0.27 9.45 -6.68
C HIS A 115 0.74 10.12 -7.61
N PHE A 116 1.64 10.87 -7.03
CA PHE A 116 2.78 11.42 -7.72
C PHE A 116 4.06 10.74 -7.21
N SER A 117 4.96 10.41 -8.11
CA SER A 117 6.29 9.94 -7.77
C SER A 117 7.28 10.47 -8.79
N ALA A 118 8.31 11.14 -8.32
CA ALA A 118 9.49 11.48 -9.08
C ALA A 118 10.68 10.96 -8.29
N LEU A 119 11.26 9.87 -8.72
CA LEU A 119 12.48 9.37 -8.12
C LEU A 119 13.65 10.21 -8.63
N PRO A 120 14.52 10.72 -7.75
CA PRO A 120 15.79 11.27 -8.16
C PRO A 120 16.57 10.14 -8.82
N ALA A 121 16.59 10.14 -10.15
CA ALA A 121 17.06 9.02 -10.90
C ALA A 121 18.57 9.01 -11.00
N LEU A 122 19.21 8.25 -10.16
CA LEU A 122 20.56 7.71 -10.39
C LEU A 122 20.42 6.41 -11.21
N ALA A 123 19.80 6.52 -12.40
CA ALA A 123 19.32 5.34 -13.11
C ALA A 123 20.42 4.41 -13.57
N ASN A 124 21.56 4.92 -14.01
CA ASN A 124 22.66 4.09 -14.43
C ASN A 124 23.99 4.81 -14.17
N PRO A 125 24.81 4.37 -13.20
CA PRO A 125 26.10 5.03 -12.90
C PRO A 125 27.14 4.89 -14.02
N PHE A 126 26.85 4.13 -15.08
CA PHE A 126 27.71 3.96 -16.25
C PHE A 126 27.35 4.88 -17.42
N ILE A 127 26.32 5.73 -17.28
CA ILE A 127 25.92 6.70 -18.30
C ILE A 127 26.54 8.05 -17.97
N ASP A 128 27.40 8.55 -18.87
CA ASP A 128 28.23 9.74 -18.62
C ASP A 128 27.47 11.08 -18.74
N ASP A 129 26.37 11.15 -19.47
CA ASP A 129 25.69 12.41 -19.81
C ASP A 129 24.53 12.77 -18.87
N GLY A 130 24.45 12.10 -17.75
CA GLY A 130 23.50 12.45 -16.75
C GLY A 130 22.14 11.75 -16.94
N ILE A 131 21.20 12.25 -16.22
CA ILE A 131 19.91 11.65 -15.98
C ILE A 131 18.88 12.52 -16.67
N PHE A 132 17.94 11.95 -17.40
CA PHE A 132 16.78 12.71 -17.85
C PHE A 132 16.01 13.24 -16.64
N PRO A 133 15.79 14.56 -16.53
CA PRO A 133 14.92 15.10 -15.51
C PRO A 133 13.53 14.47 -15.61
N GLY A 134 12.98 14.02 -14.48
CA GLY A 134 11.66 13.41 -14.46
C GLY A 134 11.59 11.93 -14.89
N GLN A 135 12.73 11.31 -15.21
CA GLN A 135 12.83 9.88 -15.49
C GLN A 135 12.14 9.05 -14.38
N HIS A 136 11.29 8.08 -14.76
CA HIS A 136 10.46 7.28 -13.83
C HIS A 136 9.47 8.10 -12.98
N THR A 137 9.02 9.22 -13.48
CA THR A 137 7.97 10.04 -12.88
C THR A 137 6.60 9.51 -13.28
N PHE A 138 5.64 9.54 -12.37
CA PHE A 138 4.24 9.34 -12.72
C PHE A 138 3.32 10.27 -11.92
N ASP A 139 2.23 10.69 -12.56
CA ASP A 139 1.17 11.52 -11.97
C ASP A 139 -0.19 10.85 -12.22
N ARG A 140 -0.57 9.95 -11.32
CA ARG A 140 -1.74 9.09 -11.48
C ARG A 140 -2.82 9.41 -10.46
N THR A 141 -4.06 9.24 -10.87
CA THR A 141 -5.22 9.37 -9.99
C THR A 141 -5.90 8.01 -9.85
N SER A 142 -6.17 7.60 -8.62
CA SER A 142 -7.02 6.45 -8.34
C SER A 142 -8.40 6.89 -7.85
N ASP A 143 -9.44 6.27 -8.38
CA ASP A 143 -10.84 6.38 -7.94
C ASP A 143 -11.34 4.99 -7.53
N GLU A 144 -11.88 4.86 -6.32
CA GLU A 144 -12.47 3.62 -5.83
C GLU A 144 -13.90 3.87 -5.34
N LEU A 145 -14.84 3.05 -5.82
CA LEU A 145 -16.22 3.01 -5.35
C LEU A 145 -16.54 1.61 -4.86
N ASP A 146 -16.99 1.48 -3.61
CA ASP A 146 -17.52 0.23 -3.05
C ASP A 146 -18.95 0.44 -2.55
N VAL A 147 -19.89 -0.34 -3.08
CA VAL A 147 -21.31 -0.32 -2.73
C VAL A 147 -21.72 -1.67 -2.21
N ASN A 148 -22.29 -1.71 -1.00
CA ASN A 148 -22.78 -2.92 -0.37
C ASN A 148 -24.23 -2.74 0.08
N LEU A 149 -25.09 -3.67 -0.33
CA LEU A 149 -26.50 -3.73 0.03
C LEU A 149 -26.81 -5.04 0.74
N GLU A 150 -27.27 -4.94 1.99
CA GLU A 150 -27.83 -6.04 2.75
C GLU A 150 -29.37 -5.91 2.75
N LEU A 151 -30.06 -6.96 2.35
CA LEU A 151 -31.50 -7.05 2.41
C LEU A 151 -31.92 -7.84 3.66
N LEU A 152 -32.96 -7.40 4.35
CA LEU A 152 -33.49 -8.03 5.57
C LEU A 152 -32.42 -8.26 6.66
N PRO A 153 -31.58 -7.25 7.00
CA PRO A 153 -30.50 -7.43 7.95
C PRO A 153 -31.01 -7.88 9.34
N GLY A 154 -30.24 -8.81 9.95
CA GLY A 154 -30.59 -9.37 11.26
C GLY A 154 -31.68 -10.44 11.24
N ARG A 155 -32.16 -10.89 10.08
CA ARG A 155 -32.99 -12.09 9.94
C ARG A 155 -32.13 -13.35 9.84
N THR A 156 -32.79 -14.50 9.82
CA THR A 156 -32.11 -15.80 9.67
C THR A 156 -31.31 -15.88 8.38
N VAL A 157 -31.82 -15.28 7.30
CA VAL A 157 -31.13 -15.17 6.01
C VAL A 157 -31.12 -13.71 5.58
N THR A 158 -29.94 -13.21 5.26
CA THR A 158 -29.68 -11.85 4.78
C THR A 158 -29.02 -11.95 3.41
N PRO A 159 -29.70 -11.67 2.30
CA PRO A 159 -29.08 -11.51 1.00
C PRO A 159 -28.12 -10.30 0.99
N ILE A 160 -26.99 -10.47 0.33
CA ILE A 160 -25.95 -9.44 0.18
C ILE A 160 -25.66 -9.25 -1.29
N LEU A 161 -25.62 -8.00 -1.72
CA LEU A 161 -25.18 -7.59 -3.05
C LEU A 161 -24.09 -6.55 -2.90
N GLY A 162 -23.04 -6.62 -3.70
CA GLY A 162 -21.94 -5.67 -3.68
C GLY A 162 -21.45 -5.35 -5.08
N TYR A 163 -20.95 -4.14 -5.25
CA TYR A 163 -20.26 -3.70 -6.45
C TYR A 163 -19.02 -2.90 -6.04
N ARG A 164 -17.89 -3.21 -6.65
CA ARG A 164 -16.65 -2.44 -6.49
C ARG A 164 -16.16 -2.02 -7.87
N TYR A 165 -15.76 -0.77 -7.96
CA TYR A 165 -15.07 -0.18 -9.09
C TYR A 165 -13.78 0.46 -8.60
N TYR A 166 -12.69 0.18 -9.29
CA TYR A 166 -11.41 0.83 -9.06
C TYR A 166 -10.81 1.23 -10.40
N ARG A 167 -10.29 2.44 -10.50
CA ARG A 167 -9.56 2.93 -11.67
C ARG A 167 -8.29 3.64 -11.21
N LEU A 168 -7.20 3.41 -11.91
CA LEU A 168 -5.94 4.13 -11.77
C LEU A 168 -5.53 4.61 -13.15
N GLU A 169 -5.48 5.94 -13.36
CA GLU A 169 -5.15 6.54 -14.65
C GLU A 169 -4.20 7.71 -14.51
N GLY A 170 -3.43 7.99 -15.55
CA GLY A 170 -2.63 9.20 -15.66
C GLY A 170 -1.31 9.00 -16.40
N PRO A 171 -0.61 10.12 -16.66
CA PRO A 171 0.68 10.11 -17.35
C PRO A 171 1.81 9.60 -16.46
N GLY A 172 2.88 9.15 -17.14
CA GLY A 172 4.15 8.80 -16.55
C GLY A 172 5.28 9.05 -17.53
N GLU A 173 6.50 8.95 -17.01
CA GLU A 173 7.72 8.95 -17.78
C GLU A 173 8.56 7.74 -17.34
N THR A 174 9.17 7.07 -18.32
CA THR A 174 10.06 5.93 -18.09
C THR A 174 11.19 5.95 -19.11
N THR A 175 12.11 5.01 -19.06
CA THR A 175 13.17 4.90 -20.04
C THR A 175 13.12 3.57 -20.77
N PHE A 176 13.66 3.57 -21.97
CA PHE A 176 13.91 2.39 -22.79
C PHE A 176 15.39 2.28 -23.11
N ALA A 177 16.00 1.14 -22.71
CA ALA A 177 17.41 0.91 -22.91
C ALA A 177 17.65 0.10 -24.19
N VAL A 178 18.46 0.64 -25.09
CA VAL A 178 18.93 -0.02 -26.30
C VAL A 178 20.35 0.41 -26.64
N GLY A 179 21.22 -0.53 -26.98
CA GLY A 179 22.60 -0.26 -27.43
C GLY A 179 23.50 0.40 -26.39
N GLN A 180 23.31 0.18 -25.11
CA GLN A 180 23.96 0.84 -23.97
C GLN A 180 23.55 2.30 -23.76
N ASP A 181 22.45 2.71 -24.36
CA ASP A 181 21.88 4.03 -24.19
C ASP A 181 20.46 3.92 -23.64
N GLU A 182 19.95 4.98 -23.02
CA GLU A 182 18.60 5.09 -22.50
C GLU A 182 17.88 6.27 -23.14
N PHE A 183 16.64 6.06 -23.55
CA PHE A 183 15.77 7.02 -24.20
C PHE A 183 14.55 7.26 -23.32
N LEU A 184 14.25 8.53 -23.05
CA LEU A 184 13.09 8.91 -22.27
C LEU A 184 11.79 8.66 -23.07
N LEU A 185 10.83 8.02 -22.43
CA LEU A 185 9.50 7.74 -22.98
C LEU A 185 8.42 8.38 -22.12
N ASN A 186 7.40 8.92 -22.78
CA ASN A 186 6.14 9.28 -22.15
C ASN A 186 5.23 8.05 -22.09
N GLU A 187 4.56 7.88 -20.95
CA GLU A 187 3.55 6.84 -20.72
C GLU A 187 2.17 7.47 -20.54
N ASP A 188 1.14 6.84 -21.11
CA ASP A 188 -0.26 7.02 -20.74
C ASP A 188 -0.81 5.68 -20.23
N TYR A 189 -1.27 5.66 -18.97
CA TYR A 189 -1.66 4.44 -18.26
C TYR A 189 -3.09 4.51 -17.79
N ASP A 190 -3.86 3.45 -18.05
CA ASP A 190 -5.24 3.25 -17.57
C ASP A 190 -5.39 1.81 -17.05
N TYR A 191 -5.81 1.66 -15.81
CA TYR A 191 -6.07 0.39 -15.16
C TYR A 191 -7.43 0.42 -14.48
N THR A 192 -8.31 -0.52 -14.83
CA THR A 192 -9.67 -0.61 -14.31
C THR A 192 -9.95 -1.99 -13.74
N VAL A 193 -10.58 -2.02 -12.57
CA VAL A 193 -11.11 -3.25 -11.94
C VAL A 193 -12.58 -3.06 -11.63
N GLN A 194 -13.41 -3.99 -12.07
CA GLN A 194 -14.82 -4.05 -11.73
C GLN A 194 -15.13 -5.39 -11.04
N GLU A 195 -15.91 -5.34 -9.98
CA GLU A 195 -16.27 -6.55 -9.23
C GLU A 195 -17.74 -6.51 -8.81
N LEU A 196 -18.50 -7.50 -9.24
CA LEU A 196 -19.85 -7.76 -8.75
C LEU A 196 -19.82 -8.87 -7.71
N ARG A 197 -20.50 -8.67 -6.59
CA ARG A 197 -20.60 -9.64 -5.49
C ARG A 197 -22.05 -9.96 -5.20
N ALA A 198 -22.36 -11.23 -4.98
CA ALA A 198 -23.66 -11.67 -4.51
C ALA A 198 -23.50 -12.79 -3.48
N GLY A 199 -24.35 -12.80 -2.45
CA GLY A 199 -24.24 -13.81 -1.43
C GLY A 199 -25.37 -13.82 -0.42
N LEU A 200 -25.21 -14.71 0.55
CA LEU A 200 -26.15 -14.90 1.64
C LEU A 200 -25.40 -14.98 2.97
N ALA A 201 -25.86 -14.25 3.97
CA ALA A 201 -25.46 -14.44 5.35
C ALA A 201 -26.58 -15.13 6.13
N PHE A 202 -26.19 -16.03 7.01
CA PHE A 202 -27.08 -16.86 7.83
C PHE A 202 -26.84 -16.57 9.31
N ASN A 203 -27.92 -16.31 10.04
CA ASN A 203 -27.90 -16.22 11.49
C ASN A 203 -28.70 -17.39 12.07
N LEU A 204 -27.99 -18.42 12.55
CA LEU A 204 -28.55 -19.67 13.04
C LEU A 204 -28.49 -19.73 14.56
N GLY A 205 -28.64 -18.60 15.24
CA GLY A 205 -28.64 -18.48 16.69
C GLY A 205 -27.23 -18.49 17.27
N ARG A 206 -26.65 -19.68 17.48
CA ARG A 206 -25.28 -19.80 17.98
C ARG A 206 -24.21 -19.77 16.89
N PHE A 207 -24.63 -19.86 15.64
CA PHE A 207 -23.76 -19.84 14.47
C PHE A 207 -24.12 -18.72 13.51
N THR A 208 -23.12 -18.11 12.95
CA THR A 208 -23.22 -17.22 11.80
C THR A 208 -22.40 -17.80 10.66
N ALA A 209 -22.95 -17.78 9.46
CA ALA A 209 -22.24 -18.19 8.28
C ALA A 209 -22.51 -17.19 7.16
N ALA A 210 -21.59 -17.05 6.21
CA ALA A 210 -21.80 -16.30 4.99
C ALA A 210 -21.13 -17.00 3.82
N VAL A 211 -21.78 -16.91 2.65
CA VAL A 211 -21.22 -17.34 1.38
C VAL A 211 -21.37 -16.18 0.41
N LEU A 212 -20.25 -15.76 -0.18
CA LEU A 212 -20.20 -14.68 -1.16
C LEU A 212 -19.52 -15.20 -2.42
N GLN A 213 -20.14 -14.94 -3.57
CA GLN A 213 -19.57 -15.15 -4.88
C GLN A 213 -19.28 -13.80 -5.51
N GLY A 214 -18.03 -13.60 -5.96
CA GLY A 214 -17.58 -12.43 -6.70
C GLY A 214 -17.24 -12.79 -8.15
N TRP A 215 -17.38 -11.79 -9.04
CA TRP A 215 -16.93 -11.82 -10.42
C TRP A 215 -16.17 -10.54 -10.66
N ARG A 216 -14.88 -10.67 -10.88
CA ARG A 216 -13.97 -9.55 -11.11
C ARG A 216 -13.50 -9.55 -12.54
N GLU A 217 -13.51 -8.36 -13.15
CA GLU A 217 -12.93 -8.06 -14.44
C GLU A 217 -11.81 -7.05 -14.25
N ILE A 218 -10.72 -7.22 -14.95
CA ILE A 218 -9.51 -6.40 -14.90
C ILE A 218 -9.17 -6.01 -16.32
N GLU A 219 -8.94 -4.72 -16.55
CA GLU A 219 -8.46 -4.17 -17.82
C GLU A 219 -7.31 -3.22 -17.53
N ALA A 220 -6.23 -3.30 -18.31
CA ALA A 220 -5.12 -2.35 -18.26
C ALA A 220 -4.65 -2.01 -19.68
N THR A 221 -4.30 -0.75 -19.90
CA THR A 221 -3.63 -0.26 -21.11
C THR A 221 -2.44 0.61 -20.72
N SER A 222 -1.33 0.48 -21.47
CA SER A 222 -0.19 1.37 -21.36
C SER A 222 0.29 1.70 -22.76
N ASP A 223 0.32 3.00 -23.08
CA ASP A 223 0.83 3.54 -24.34
C ASP A 223 2.13 4.29 -24.04
N LEU A 224 3.22 3.88 -24.69
CA LEU A 224 4.53 4.49 -24.56
C LEU A 224 4.97 5.12 -25.87
N THR A 225 5.51 6.32 -25.81
CA THR A 225 6.04 7.06 -26.97
C THR A 225 7.35 7.75 -26.62
N LEU A 226 8.25 7.92 -27.62
CA LEU A 226 9.48 8.68 -27.43
C LEU A 226 9.15 10.11 -26.97
N ALA A 227 9.78 10.54 -25.88
CA ALA A 227 9.61 11.90 -25.38
C ALA A 227 10.27 12.90 -26.34
N PRO A 228 9.66 14.07 -26.58
CA PRO A 228 10.23 15.09 -27.44
C PRO A 228 11.61 15.56 -26.93
N GLY A 229 12.64 15.53 -27.80
CA GLY A 229 14.00 15.93 -27.46
C GLY A 229 14.87 14.81 -26.87
N ALA A 230 14.33 13.60 -26.75
CA ALA A 230 15.05 12.42 -26.23
C ALA A 230 15.70 11.55 -27.32
N GLU A 231 15.74 12.04 -28.58
CA GLU A 231 16.21 11.27 -29.74
C GLU A 231 17.68 10.86 -29.65
N GLY A 232 18.50 11.64 -28.91
CA GLY A 232 19.93 11.39 -28.71
C GLY A 232 20.28 10.48 -27.57
N GLY A 233 19.28 10.06 -26.77
CA GLY A 233 19.52 9.29 -25.56
C GLY A 233 20.25 10.10 -24.46
N ASN A 234 20.80 9.40 -23.46
CA ASN A 234 21.56 10.01 -22.37
C ASN A 234 23.02 9.52 -22.28
N ASN A 235 23.53 8.83 -23.30
CA ASN A 235 24.90 8.36 -23.36
C ASN A 235 25.65 8.99 -24.54
N ALA A 236 26.63 9.86 -24.27
CA ALA A 236 27.49 10.46 -25.29
C ALA A 236 28.50 9.49 -25.92
N ASN A 237 28.67 8.29 -25.38
CA ASN A 237 29.70 7.35 -25.83
C ASN A 237 29.21 6.50 -27.00
N PRO A 238 29.88 6.57 -28.18
CA PRO A 238 29.51 5.77 -29.32
C PRO A 238 29.63 4.27 -29.04
N VAL A 239 28.63 3.48 -29.41
CA VAL A 239 28.68 2.02 -29.35
C VAL A 239 29.52 1.53 -30.53
N LEU A 240 30.71 0.97 -30.24
CA LEU A 240 31.66 0.49 -31.28
C LEU A 240 31.94 1.55 -32.36
N GLY A 241 31.95 2.83 -32.00
CA GLY A 241 32.26 3.94 -32.89
C GLY A 241 31.07 4.49 -33.68
N GLN A 242 29.85 4.11 -33.36
CA GLN A 242 28.61 4.64 -33.94
C GLN A 242 27.74 5.22 -32.84
N ASP A 243 27.27 6.45 -33.03
CA ASP A 243 26.30 7.06 -32.15
C ASP A 243 24.97 6.30 -32.24
N VAL A 244 24.35 6.06 -31.09
CA VAL A 244 23.04 5.42 -31.01
C VAL A 244 21.98 6.53 -30.92
N THR A 245 21.00 6.51 -31.80
CA THR A 245 19.90 7.51 -31.82
C THR A 245 18.57 6.80 -32.08
N MET A 246 17.49 7.32 -31.51
CA MET A 246 16.12 6.83 -31.70
C MET A 246 15.28 7.91 -32.38
N SER A 247 14.78 7.63 -33.57
CA SER A 247 13.93 8.59 -34.31
C SER A 247 12.47 8.49 -33.93
N SER A 248 12.03 7.30 -33.57
CA SER A 248 10.65 7.04 -33.11
C SER A 248 10.59 5.83 -32.21
N TYR A 249 9.65 5.85 -31.29
CA TYR A 249 9.24 4.72 -30.46
C TYR A 249 7.74 4.77 -30.22
N SER A 250 7.09 3.64 -30.33
CA SER A 250 5.71 3.44 -29.88
C SER A 250 5.54 2.03 -29.37
N ARG A 251 4.88 1.89 -28.22
CA ARG A 251 4.47 0.61 -27.66
C ARG A 251 3.08 0.75 -27.08
N THR A 252 2.15 -0.11 -27.51
CA THR A 252 0.83 -0.26 -26.89
C THR A 252 0.75 -1.64 -26.29
N SER A 253 0.41 -1.71 -25.02
CA SER A 253 0.14 -2.96 -24.30
C SER A 253 -1.25 -2.95 -23.70
N THR A 254 -1.93 -4.12 -23.74
CA THR A 254 -3.23 -4.35 -23.13
C THR A 254 -3.22 -5.61 -22.30
N THR A 255 -3.91 -5.55 -21.16
CA THR A 255 -4.16 -6.72 -20.32
C THR A 255 -5.65 -6.83 -20.04
N ASP A 256 -6.23 -7.99 -20.30
CA ASP A 256 -7.59 -8.33 -19.93
C ASP A 256 -7.56 -9.51 -18.96
N GLY A 257 -8.34 -9.44 -17.89
CA GLY A 257 -8.39 -10.50 -16.90
C GLY A 257 -9.78 -10.70 -16.30
N THR A 258 -10.06 -11.94 -15.92
CA THR A 258 -11.26 -12.30 -15.16
C THR A 258 -10.88 -13.12 -13.95
N SER A 259 -11.60 -12.93 -12.83
CA SER A 259 -11.35 -13.66 -11.59
C SER A 259 -12.66 -13.92 -10.85
N PRO A 260 -13.34 -15.05 -11.09
CA PRO A 260 -14.39 -15.50 -10.21
C PRO A 260 -13.80 -15.84 -8.82
N MET A 261 -14.49 -15.39 -7.76
CA MET A 261 -14.03 -15.54 -6.38
C MET A 261 -15.15 -16.07 -5.49
N THR A 262 -14.81 -16.99 -4.60
CA THR A 262 -15.74 -17.53 -3.59
C THR A 262 -15.18 -17.27 -2.19
N HIS A 263 -16.01 -16.71 -1.31
CA HIS A 263 -15.68 -16.54 0.10
C HIS A 263 -16.72 -17.22 0.97
N VAL A 264 -16.26 -18.01 1.92
CA VAL A 264 -17.10 -18.66 2.93
C VAL A 264 -16.58 -18.25 4.31
N TYR A 265 -17.49 -17.90 5.17
CA TYR A 265 -17.21 -17.56 6.56
C TYR A 265 -18.13 -18.37 7.48
N LEU A 266 -17.58 -18.90 8.57
CA LEU A 266 -18.31 -19.57 9.63
C LEU A 266 -17.80 -19.10 10.99
N SER A 267 -18.70 -18.76 11.89
CA SER A 267 -18.37 -18.47 13.29
C SER A 267 -19.46 -19.04 14.18
N GLY A 268 -19.10 -19.70 15.27
CA GLY A 268 -20.09 -20.28 16.13
C GLY A 268 -19.66 -20.64 17.53
N LEU A 269 -20.64 -20.67 18.43
CA LEU A 269 -20.51 -21.11 19.81
C LEU A 269 -21.06 -22.55 19.93
N VAL A 270 -20.17 -23.55 19.85
CA VAL A 270 -20.55 -24.96 19.95
C VAL A 270 -21.09 -25.26 21.34
N THR A 271 -20.37 -24.81 22.38
CA THR A 271 -20.79 -24.87 23.80
C THR A 271 -20.42 -23.55 24.48
N LYS A 272 -20.79 -23.35 25.75
CA LYS A 272 -20.46 -22.15 26.53
C LYS A 272 -18.96 -21.85 26.60
N GLY A 273 -18.10 -22.84 26.37
CA GLY A 273 -16.64 -22.67 26.43
C GLY A 273 -15.92 -23.01 25.11
N LEU A 274 -16.64 -23.35 24.05
CA LEU A 274 -16.04 -23.79 22.79
C LEU A 274 -16.56 -22.96 21.63
N ARG A 275 -15.67 -22.20 20.96
CA ARG A 275 -15.95 -21.42 19.76
C ARG A 275 -15.16 -21.96 18.57
N VAL A 276 -15.76 -21.88 17.40
CA VAL A 276 -15.15 -22.29 16.13
C VAL A 276 -15.29 -21.15 15.14
N TYR A 277 -14.22 -20.87 14.41
CA TYR A 277 -14.17 -19.93 13.30
C TYR A 277 -13.59 -20.65 12.09
N GLY A 278 -14.19 -20.44 10.94
CA GLY A 278 -13.71 -20.98 9.68
C GLY A 278 -13.81 -19.91 8.60
N THR A 279 -12.79 -19.82 7.75
CA THR A 279 -12.83 -19.03 6.53
C THR A 279 -12.30 -19.87 5.38
N TYR A 280 -12.87 -19.66 4.21
CA TYR A 280 -12.38 -20.21 2.96
C TYR A 280 -12.52 -19.14 1.89
N ALA A 281 -11.44 -18.93 1.14
CA ALA A 281 -11.42 -18.04 0.00
C ALA A 281 -10.77 -18.76 -1.19
N ARG A 282 -11.35 -18.60 -2.37
CA ARG A 282 -10.80 -19.11 -3.63
C ARG A 282 -10.98 -18.08 -4.73
N ALA A 283 -9.96 -17.90 -5.56
CA ALA A 283 -9.99 -17.10 -6.75
C ALA A 283 -9.35 -17.89 -7.91
N ASP A 284 -10.08 -18.01 -9.02
CA ASP A 284 -9.59 -18.57 -10.28
C ASP A 284 -9.36 -17.39 -11.24
N GLN A 285 -8.10 -17.02 -11.50
CA GLN A 285 -7.77 -15.90 -12.35
C GLN A 285 -7.31 -16.37 -13.72
N GLU A 286 -7.84 -15.75 -14.78
CA GLU A 286 -7.29 -15.86 -16.13
C GLU A 286 -6.99 -14.47 -16.65
N SER A 287 -5.77 -14.26 -17.18
CA SER A 287 -5.36 -12.99 -17.79
C SER A 287 -4.73 -13.22 -19.15
N ARG A 288 -4.88 -12.22 -20.04
CA ARG A 288 -4.30 -12.16 -21.37
C ARG A 288 -3.57 -10.84 -21.51
N TYR A 289 -2.37 -10.91 -22.03
CA TYR A 289 -1.55 -9.75 -22.35
C TYR A 289 -1.29 -9.73 -23.85
N GLN A 290 -1.33 -8.55 -24.44
CA GLN A 290 -0.96 -8.29 -25.83
C GLN A 290 -0.13 -7.02 -25.88
N GLU A 291 0.91 -7.02 -26.72
CA GLU A 291 1.77 -5.88 -26.92
C GLU A 291 2.16 -5.77 -28.39
N ALA A 292 2.22 -4.54 -28.89
CA ALA A 292 2.81 -4.17 -30.15
C ALA A 292 3.80 -3.03 -29.94
N GLU A 293 5.05 -3.23 -30.31
CA GLU A 293 6.12 -2.25 -30.22
C GLU A 293 6.75 -2.01 -31.59
N SER A 294 7.03 -0.75 -31.90
CA SER A 294 7.79 -0.35 -33.11
C SER A 294 8.75 0.75 -32.75
N LEU A 295 9.99 0.64 -33.21
CA LEU A 295 11.02 1.65 -33.03
C LEU A 295 11.88 1.80 -34.27
N SER A 296 12.43 3.02 -34.47
CA SER A 296 13.37 3.31 -35.55
C SER A 296 14.48 4.25 -35.10
N GLY A 297 15.61 4.18 -35.76
CA GLY A 297 16.78 5.02 -35.48
C GLY A 297 18.09 4.38 -35.96
N ASP A 298 19.20 4.89 -35.48
CA ASP A 298 20.52 4.28 -35.62
C ASP A 298 20.81 3.51 -34.32
N LEU A 299 20.53 2.21 -34.30
CA LEU A 299 20.43 1.42 -33.07
C LEU A 299 21.42 0.26 -33.06
N ALA A 300 21.76 -0.21 -31.87
CA ALA A 300 22.60 -1.40 -31.67
C ALA A 300 21.94 -2.42 -30.75
N SER A 301 22.10 -3.70 -31.05
CA SER A 301 21.67 -4.79 -30.15
C SER A 301 22.75 -5.84 -30.03
N PHE A 302 23.22 -6.04 -28.80
CA PHE A 302 24.16 -7.10 -28.47
C PHE A 302 23.54 -8.50 -28.53
N LYS A 303 22.20 -8.58 -28.32
CA LYS A 303 21.44 -9.85 -28.42
C LYS A 303 21.53 -10.48 -29.81
N ILE A 304 21.59 -9.66 -30.86
CA ILE A 304 21.77 -10.11 -32.24
C ILE A 304 23.17 -9.80 -32.78
N SER A 305 24.01 -9.12 -31.99
CA SER A 305 25.36 -8.66 -32.38
C SER A 305 25.38 -7.86 -33.68
N ARG A 306 24.47 -6.87 -33.81
CA ARG A 306 24.25 -6.05 -35.01
C ARG A 306 23.85 -4.64 -34.68
N PHE A 307 24.15 -3.72 -35.63
CA PHE A 307 23.41 -2.46 -35.79
C PHE A 307 22.15 -2.71 -36.60
N PHE A 308 21.11 -1.90 -36.39
CA PHE A 308 19.83 -1.99 -37.10
C PHE A 308 19.12 -0.62 -37.11
N SER A 309 18.24 -0.41 -38.09
CA SER A 309 17.50 0.87 -38.23
C SER A 309 16.03 0.81 -37.82
N GLY A 310 15.50 -0.37 -37.59
CA GLY A 310 14.12 -0.56 -37.11
C GLY A 310 13.90 -1.90 -36.44
N ARG A 311 12.97 -1.93 -35.49
CA ARG A 311 12.46 -3.15 -34.88
C ARG A 311 10.96 -3.08 -34.72
N ASP A 312 10.27 -4.11 -35.18
CA ASP A 312 8.88 -4.37 -34.85
C ASP A 312 8.81 -5.60 -33.96
N GLU A 313 8.05 -5.51 -32.88
CA GLU A 313 7.87 -6.60 -31.94
C GLU A 313 6.40 -6.75 -31.57
N VAL A 314 5.91 -7.98 -31.55
CA VAL A 314 4.59 -8.33 -31.01
C VAL A 314 4.76 -9.38 -29.93
N ALA A 315 4.06 -9.18 -28.82
CA ALA A 315 4.03 -10.13 -27.73
C ALA A 315 2.59 -10.51 -27.38
N ALA A 316 2.38 -11.78 -27.05
CA ALA A 316 1.15 -12.29 -26.51
C ALA A 316 1.43 -13.24 -25.37
N ALA A 317 0.76 -13.04 -24.23
CA ALA A 317 0.90 -13.93 -23.08
C ALA A 317 -0.47 -14.27 -22.50
N LYS A 318 -0.55 -15.44 -21.86
CA LYS A 318 -1.70 -15.88 -21.08
C LYS A 318 -1.21 -16.38 -19.74
N ALA A 319 -1.95 -16.07 -18.68
CA ALA A 319 -1.66 -16.61 -17.36
C ALA A 319 -2.97 -17.09 -16.72
N LYS A 320 -2.89 -18.22 -16.03
CA LYS A 320 -3.95 -18.75 -15.17
C LYS A 320 -3.40 -18.92 -13.78
N ALA A 321 -4.16 -18.50 -12.78
CA ALA A 321 -3.82 -18.72 -11.39
C ALA A 321 -5.03 -19.27 -10.63
N ASP A 322 -4.84 -20.36 -9.91
CA ASP A 322 -5.77 -20.88 -8.90
C ASP A 322 -5.17 -20.58 -7.52
N ASP A 323 -5.81 -19.71 -6.75
CA ASP A 323 -5.39 -19.34 -5.40
C ASP A 323 -6.53 -19.65 -4.43
N TRP A 324 -6.27 -20.49 -3.44
CA TRP A 324 -7.23 -20.70 -2.36
C TRP A 324 -6.57 -20.73 -0.99
N ARG A 325 -7.33 -20.31 0.02
CA ARG A 325 -6.91 -20.32 1.41
C ARG A 325 -8.05 -20.80 2.31
N GLY A 326 -7.75 -21.76 3.17
CA GLY A 326 -8.63 -22.28 4.21
C GLY A 326 -8.05 -22.01 5.60
N GLN A 327 -8.88 -21.50 6.51
CA GLN A 327 -8.48 -21.29 7.90
C GLN A 327 -9.51 -21.88 8.84
N LEU A 328 -9.06 -22.57 9.86
CA LEU A 328 -9.87 -23.08 10.96
C LEU A 328 -9.25 -22.67 12.28
N ARG A 329 -10.04 -22.06 13.16
CA ARG A 329 -9.61 -21.71 14.51
C ARG A 329 -10.63 -22.24 15.52
N VAL A 330 -10.13 -22.89 16.55
CA VAL A 330 -10.93 -23.41 17.67
C VAL A 330 -10.43 -22.77 18.96
N GLU A 331 -11.34 -22.14 19.69
CA GLU A 331 -11.07 -21.55 21.01
C GLU A 331 -11.81 -22.31 22.07
N ALA A 332 -11.11 -22.87 23.05
CA ALA A 332 -11.66 -23.64 24.16
C ALA A 332 -11.31 -23.01 25.50
N ALA A 333 -12.32 -22.60 26.25
CA ALA A 333 -12.14 -22.16 27.64
C ALA A 333 -12.02 -23.40 28.53
N LEU A 334 -10.84 -23.64 29.09
CA LEU A 334 -10.53 -24.73 30.00
C LEU A 334 -10.72 -24.25 31.46
N GLY A 335 -11.97 -24.01 31.82
CA GLY A 335 -12.34 -23.40 33.10
C GLY A 335 -12.31 -21.89 33.09
N SER A 336 -12.09 -21.26 34.24
CA SER A 336 -12.09 -19.80 34.38
C SER A 336 -10.73 -19.14 34.06
N ASN A 337 -9.66 -19.92 34.06
CA ASN A 337 -8.30 -19.40 34.08
C ASN A 337 -7.45 -19.75 32.86
N PHE A 338 -7.91 -20.67 32.03
CA PHE A 338 -7.15 -21.10 30.86
C PHE A 338 -8.01 -21.07 29.62
N ASP A 339 -7.42 -20.59 28.53
CA ASP A 339 -7.95 -20.69 27.17
C ASP A 339 -6.92 -21.40 26.29
N LEU A 340 -7.40 -22.35 25.49
CA LEU A 340 -6.62 -23.00 24.43
C LEU A 340 -7.14 -22.52 23.08
N VAL A 341 -6.25 -22.09 22.23
CA VAL A 341 -6.53 -21.70 20.85
C VAL A 341 -5.74 -22.63 19.94
N LEU A 342 -6.44 -23.35 19.06
CA LEU A 342 -5.85 -24.17 18.01
C LEU A 342 -6.16 -23.52 16.67
N GLY A 343 -5.18 -23.45 15.79
CA GLY A 343 -5.29 -22.88 14.45
C GLY A 343 -4.76 -23.85 13.40
N TYR A 344 -5.45 -23.91 12.28
CA TYR A 344 -4.99 -24.52 11.04
C TYR A 344 -5.19 -23.51 9.91
N ASP A 345 -4.16 -23.28 9.12
CA ASP A 345 -4.17 -22.44 7.92
C ASP A 345 -3.58 -23.24 6.78
N GLU A 346 -4.23 -23.22 5.62
CA GLU A 346 -3.74 -23.88 4.42
C GLU A 346 -3.95 -22.93 3.25
N ARG A 347 -2.91 -22.77 2.44
CA ARG A 347 -2.92 -21.96 1.23
C ARG A 347 -2.30 -22.74 0.09
N HIS A 348 -2.91 -22.63 -1.06
CA HIS A 348 -2.39 -23.16 -2.33
C HIS A 348 -2.50 -22.10 -3.42
N ARG A 349 -1.45 -21.97 -4.22
CA ARG A 349 -1.42 -21.11 -5.39
C ARG A 349 -0.70 -21.81 -6.52
N ALA A 350 -1.44 -22.12 -7.58
CA ALA A 350 -0.89 -22.63 -8.83
C ALA A 350 -0.89 -21.51 -9.89
N LEU A 351 0.15 -21.43 -10.68
CA LEU A 351 0.31 -20.49 -11.78
C LEU A 351 0.73 -21.28 -13.03
N ASP A 352 0.04 -21.04 -14.14
CA ASP A 352 0.35 -21.56 -15.48
C ASP A 352 0.40 -20.37 -16.44
N GLY A 353 1.52 -20.16 -17.10
CA GLY A 353 1.76 -19.02 -17.98
C GLY A 353 2.39 -19.44 -19.30
N THR A 354 1.95 -18.83 -20.38
CA THR A 354 2.56 -18.99 -21.74
C THR A 354 2.81 -17.61 -22.32
N ALA A 355 3.93 -17.43 -23.00
CA ALA A 355 4.29 -16.19 -23.68
C ALA A 355 4.94 -16.46 -25.04
N LEU A 356 4.52 -15.73 -26.07
CA LEU A 356 5.12 -15.71 -27.39
C LEU A 356 5.53 -14.28 -27.72
N VAL A 357 6.81 -14.08 -28.06
CA VAL A 357 7.35 -12.81 -28.50
C VAL A 357 8.01 -12.99 -29.86
N GLU A 358 7.58 -12.20 -30.84
CA GLU A 358 8.13 -12.19 -32.19
C GLU A 358 8.72 -10.81 -32.49
N SER A 359 10.03 -10.76 -32.79
CA SER A 359 10.75 -9.53 -33.12
C SER A 359 11.35 -9.61 -34.52
N LEU A 360 11.19 -8.53 -35.31
CA LEU A 360 11.82 -8.35 -36.61
C LEU A 360 12.71 -7.13 -36.59
N TYR A 361 14.00 -7.34 -36.78
CA TYR A 361 15.02 -6.28 -36.91
C TYR A 361 15.28 -6.01 -38.39
N THR A 362 15.16 -4.75 -38.83
CA THR A 362 15.29 -4.31 -40.21
C THR A 362 16.47 -3.35 -40.39
N GLY A 363 16.96 -3.24 -41.65
CA GLY A 363 18.13 -2.40 -41.96
C GLY A 363 19.41 -2.84 -41.21
N VAL A 364 19.61 -4.12 -41.11
CA VAL A 364 20.65 -4.73 -40.26
C VAL A 364 22.02 -4.59 -40.88
N SER A 365 23.04 -4.29 -40.07
CA SER A 365 24.44 -4.34 -40.43
C SER A 365 25.30 -4.99 -39.36
N THR A 366 26.45 -5.54 -39.76
CA THR A 366 27.44 -6.06 -38.80
C THR A 366 28.06 -4.92 -38.02
N PHE A 367 28.67 -5.18 -36.87
CA PHE A 367 29.46 -4.19 -36.13
C PHE A 367 30.67 -3.62 -36.92
N GLY A 368 31.03 -4.23 -38.03
CA GLY A 368 31.99 -3.68 -39.00
C GLY A 368 31.36 -2.82 -40.11
N GLY A 369 30.08 -2.51 -40.04
CA GLY A 369 29.35 -1.64 -40.99
C GLY A 369 28.94 -2.32 -42.32
N LEU A 370 29.08 -3.64 -42.44
CA LEU A 370 28.65 -4.37 -43.64
C LEU A 370 27.14 -4.67 -43.54
N ALA A 371 26.37 -4.34 -44.59
CA ALA A 371 24.97 -4.70 -44.69
C ALA A 371 24.73 -6.21 -44.47
N ALA A 372 23.72 -6.56 -43.74
CA ALA A 372 23.35 -7.93 -43.41
C ALA A 372 21.84 -8.13 -43.65
N PRO A 373 21.37 -9.39 -43.82
CA PRO A 373 19.94 -9.66 -43.87
C PRO A 373 19.23 -9.24 -42.58
N ASP A 374 17.96 -8.90 -42.69
CA ASP A 374 17.08 -8.68 -41.54
C ASP A 374 17.06 -9.93 -40.63
N VAL A 375 16.88 -9.68 -39.32
CA VAL A 375 16.93 -10.73 -38.32
C VAL A 375 15.54 -10.87 -37.68
N SER A 376 14.99 -12.09 -37.75
CA SER A 376 13.78 -12.43 -36.99
C SER A 376 14.15 -13.25 -35.75
N ARG A 377 13.51 -12.98 -34.64
CA ARG A 377 13.63 -13.75 -33.39
C ARG A 377 12.25 -14.13 -32.90
N ILE A 378 12.13 -15.35 -32.42
CA ILE A 378 10.93 -15.87 -31.77
C ILE A 378 11.36 -16.39 -30.40
N LEU A 379 10.67 -15.93 -29.36
CA LEU A 379 10.76 -16.47 -28.00
C LEU A 379 9.40 -17.07 -27.67
N ASP A 380 9.38 -18.36 -27.38
CA ASP A 380 8.22 -19.11 -26.92
C ASP A 380 8.57 -19.65 -25.53
N ALA A 381 7.80 -19.30 -24.53
CA ALA A 381 8.09 -19.58 -23.13
C ALA A 381 6.86 -20.07 -22.37
N ASP A 382 7.03 -21.13 -21.62
CA ASP A 382 6.04 -21.66 -20.69
C ASP A 382 6.58 -21.54 -19.26
N THR A 383 5.72 -21.20 -18.31
CA THR A 383 6.08 -21.07 -16.89
C THR A 383 5.05 -21.78 -16.05
N LEU A 384 5.50 -22.65 -15.16
CA LEU A 384 4.68 -23.27 -14.13
C LEU A 384 5.17 -22.82 -12.75
N GLY A 385 4.24 -22.48 -11.89
CA GLY A 385 4.50 -22.19 -10.48
C GLY A 385 3.45 -22.89 -9.62
N ASP A 386 3.88 -23.53 -8.56
CA ASP A 386 3.02 -24.12 -7.55
C ASP A 386 3.56 -23.77 -6.16
N ARG A 387 2.71 -23.31 -5.28
CA ARG A 387 3.06 -23.06 -3.88
C ARG A 387 1.95 -23.58 -2.99
N GLN A 388 2.30 -24.50 -2.15
CA GLN A 388 1.46 -24.97 -1.06
C GLN A 388 2.08 -24.59 0.28
N GLU A 389 1.26 -24.15 1.21
CA GLU A 389 1.65 -23.79 2.56
C GLU A 389 0.62 -24.32 3.54
N GLN A 390 1.08 -25.03 4.56
CA GLN A 390 0.23 -25.54 5.65
C GLN A 390 0.82 -25.10 6.97
N GLN A 391 -0.02 -24.59 7.87
CA GLN A 391 0.40 -24.15 9.20
C GLN A 391 -0.52 -24.71 10.26
N LEU A 392 0.06 -25.30 11.29
CA LEU A 392 -0.59 -25.66 12.54
C LEU A 392 -0.14 -24.73 13.65
N SER A 393 -1.05 -24.34 14.54
CA SER A 393 -0.70 -23.53 15.70
C SER A 393 -1.49 -23.95 16.94
N ALA A 394 -0.86 -23.79 18.09
CA ALA A 394 -1.47 -24.01 19.39
C ALA A 394 -1.02 -22.95 20.38
N ARG A 395 -1.96 -22.21 20.97
CA ARG A 395 -1.69 -21.16 21.95
C ARG A 395 -2.46 -21.44 23.24
N LEU A 396 -1.73 -21.49 24.35
CA LEU A 396 -2.29 -21.57 25.69
C LEU A 396 -2.20 -20.21 26.37
N ILE A 397 -3.31 -19.73 26.91
CA ILE A 397 -3.40 -18.48 27.67
C ILE A 397 -3.82 -18.83 29.09
N ALA A 398 -3.05 -18.38 30.08
CA ALA A 398 -3.33 -18.60 31.50
C ALA A 398 -3.51 -17.25 32.22
N ARG A 399 -4.62 -17.11 32.96
CA ARG A 399 -4.91 -15.96 33.82
C ARG A 399 -4.60 -16.34 35.26
N VAL A 400 -3.46 -15.83 35.77
CA VAL A 400 -2.99 -16.12 37.14
C VAL A 400 -3.50 -15.04 38.09
N GLY A 401 -4.67 -15.23 38.60
CA GLY A 401 -5.38 -14.22 39.36
C GLY A 401 -5.85 -13.05 38.49
N ARG A 402 -6.15 -11.89 39.09
CA ARG A 402 -6.61 -10.71 38.33
C ARG A 402 -5.51 -9.96 37.57
N PRO A 403 -4.25 -9.86 38.09
CA PRO A 403 -3.30 -8.97 37.48
C PRO A 403 -2.43 -9.60 36.36
N LEU A 404 -2.21 -10.93 36.39
CA LEU A 404 -1.24 -11.58 35.52
C LEU A 404 -1.91 -12.47 34.46
N THR A 405 -1.58 -12.20 33.20
CA THR A 405 -1.88 -13.10 32.07
C THR A 405 -0.57 -13.53 31.45
N VAL A 406 -0.38 -14.84 31.28
CA VAL A 406 0.75 -15.43 30.55
C VAL A 406 0.22 -16.26 29.40
N TRP A 407 1.01 -16.34 28.33
CA TRP A 407 0.66 -17.17 27.18
C TRP A 407 1.92 -17.79 26.58
N ALA A 408 1.74 -18.93 25.95
CA ALA A 408 2.75 -19.59 25.13
C ALA A 408 2.08 -20.09 23.85
N GLU A 409 2.80 -20.03 22.76
CA GLU A 409 2.37 -20.43 21.43
C GLU A 409 3.45 -21.26 20.76
N TRP A 410 3.04 -22.30 20.08
CA TRP A 410 3.81 -23.04 19.12
C TRP A 410 3.08 -22.99 17.78
N ALA A 411 3.82 -22.82 16.68
CA ALA A 411 3.32 -22.99 15.34
C ALA A 411 4.38 -23.67 14.48
N SER A 412 3.94 -24.50 13.54
CA SER A 412 4.79 -25.13 12.53
C SER A 412 4.15 -24.92 11.18
N ALA A 413 4.94 -24.50 10.20
CA ALA A 413 4.50 -24.27 8.83
C ALA A 413 5.41 -25.04 7.86
N ASP A 414 4.80 -25.76 6.94
CA ASP A 414 5.47 -26.42 5.82
C ASP A 414 5.11 -25.71 4.52
N GLN A 415 6.09 -25.44 3.70
CA GLN A 415 5.96 -24.78 2.41
C GLN A 415 6.61 -25.61 1.31
N ASP A 416 5.83 -25.96 0.30
CA ASP A 416 6.29 -26.59 -0.93
C ASP A 416 6.18 -25.55 -2.06
N ILE A 417 7.27 -25.28 -2.75
CA ILE A 417 7.34 -24.28 -3.82
C ILE A 417 7.98 -24.92 -5.05
N LEU A 418 7.23 -24.97 -6.14
CA LEU A 418 7.73 -25.37 -7.46
C LEU A 418 7.76 -24.15 -8.37
N VAL A 419 8.89 -23.92 -9.04
CA VAL A 419 9.03 -22.92 -10.11
C VAL A 419 9.73 -23.59 -11.29
N GLU A 420 9.04 -23.71 -12.40
CA GLU A 420 9.56 -24.23 -13.66
C GLU A 420 9.52 -23.11 -14.71
N PRO A 421 10.56 -22.27 -14.80
CA PRO A 421 10.66 -21.33 -15.92
C PRO A 421 11.09 -22.08 -17.17
N ASP A 422 10.59 -21.67 -18.34
CA ASP A 422 11.14 -22.16 -19.59
C ASP A 422 12.59 -21.67 -19.74
N ALA A 423 13.51 -22.62 -19.79
CA ALA A 423 14.94 -22.38 -19.80
C ALA A 423 15.51 -22.03 -21.20
N SER A 424 14.67 -21.72 -22.21
CA SER A 424 15.10 -21.73 -23.61
C SER A 424 16.07 -20.61 -24.01
N GLU A 425 16.22 -19.49 -23.30
CA GLU A 425 17.13 -18.44 -23.79
C GLU A 425 18.08 -17.78 -22.79
N ILE A 426 17.84 -17.77 -21.50
CA ILE A 426 18.77 -17.10 -20.55
C ILE A 426 18.89 -17.91 -19.26
N VAL A 427 19.82 -18.83 -19.23
CA VAL A 427 20.30 -19.35 -17.94
C VAL A 427 21.16 -18.27 -17.29
N VAL A 428 20.54 -17.38 -16.55
CA VAL A 428 21.29 -16.58 -15.57
C VAL A 428 21.60 -17.54 -14.42
N PRO A 429 22.87 -17.84 -14.14
CA PRO A 429 23.24 -18.70 -13.01
C PRO A 429 22.62 -18.13 -11.72
N GLY A 430 21.77 -18.91 -11.05
CA GLY A 430 21.03 -18.49 -9.87
C GLY A 430 19.57 -18.15 -10.10
N ASN A 431 19.08 -18.13 -11.34
CA ASN A 431 17.65 -18.05 -11.67
C ASN A 431 17.17 -19.41 -12.20
N GLN A 432 17.51 -20.46 -11.50
CA GLN A 432 17.09 -21.81 -11.84
C GLN A 432 15.75 -22.06 -11.17
N GLY A 433 14.77 -22.49 -11.95
CA GLY A 433 13.58 -23.11 -11.42
C GLY A 433 13.95 -24.34 -10.58
N GLY A 434 13.06 -24.78 -9.74
CA GLY A 434 13.26 -25.94 -8.91
C GLY A 434 12.10 -26.19 -7.98
N SER A 435 12.18 -27.31 -7.26
CA SER A 435 11.31 -27.62 -6.15
C SER A 435 12.04 -27.29 -4.86
N PHE A 436 11.40 -26.51 -4.02
CA PHE A 436 11.90 -26.08 -2.73
C PHE A 436 10.90 -26.50 -1.65
N GLU A 437 11.40 -27.19 -0.64
CA GLU A 437 10.65 -27.52 0.57
C GLU A 437 11.25 -26.70 1.70
N ARG A 438 10.41 -26.07 2.51
CA ARG A 438 10.82 -25.29 3.67
C ARG A 438 9.89 -25.56 4.84
N SER A 439 10.45 -25.91 5.98
CA SER A 439 9.75 -26.00 7.25
C SER A 439 10.15 -24.82 8.15
N LEU A 440 9.18 -24.24 8.82
CA LEU A 440 9.36 -23.12 9.76
C LEU A 440 8.69 -23.47 11.08
N ASP A 441 9.45 -23.55 12.15
CA ASP A 441 8.95 -23.70 13.51
C ASP A 441 8.99 -22.36 14.25
N ARG A 442 7.92 -22.07 14.97
CA ARG A 442 7.78 -20.86 15.80
C ARG A 442 7.49 -21.22 17.23
N LEU A 443 8.24 -20.62 18.13
CA LEU A 443 7.93 -20.58 19.55
C LEU A 443 7.74 -19.12 19.99
N ALA A 444 6.67 -18.86 20.72
CA ALA A 444 6.46 -17.52 21.27
C ALA A 444 5.86 -17.63 22.68
N ALA A 445 6.22 -16.69 23.53
CA ALA A 445 5.69 -16.60 24.88
C ALA A 445 5.57 -15.14 25.31
N GLY A 446 4.66 -14.87 26.22
CA GLY A 446 4.52 -13.53 26.75
C GLY A 446 3.79 -13.48 28.07
N ALA A 447 3.98 -12.37 28.75
CA ALA A 447 3.34 -12.07 30.03
C ALA A 447 2.84 -10.63 30.03
N THR A 448 1.64 -10.43 30.56
CA THR A 448 1.10 -9.10 30.82
C THR A 448 0.66 -9.00 32.27
N LEU A 449 1.20 -8.03 32.97
CA LEU A 449 0.89 -7.74 34.36
C LEU A 449 0.15 -6.41 34.46
N LYS A 450 -1.09 -6.41 34.96
CA LYS A 450 -1.95 -5.22 35.07
C LYS A 450 -2.32 -4.93 36.51
N PHE A 451 -1.81 -3.83 37.02
CA PHE A 451 -2.26 -3.23 38.29
C PHE A 451 -3.11 -1.98 38.00
N LYS A 452 -3.68 -1.39 39.05
CA LYS A 452 -4.55 -0.20 38.89
C LYS A 452 -3.95 0.93 38.06
N ARG A 453 -2.62 1.11 38.11
CA ARG A 453 -1.90 2.22 37.48
C ARG A 453 -0.71 1.78 36.64
N LEU A 454 -0.34 0.51 36.72
CA LEU A 454 0.84 -0.05 36.07
C LEU A 454 0.43 -1.19 35.16
N GLU A 455 0.87 -1.16 33.93
CA GLU A 455 0.81 -2.26 32.97
C GLU A 455 2.22 -2.59 32.52
N LEU A 456 2.61 -3.85 32.66
CA LEU A 456 3.89 -4.35 32.15
C LEU A 456 3.60 -5.47 31.16
N GLY A 457 4.27 -5.48 30.05
CA GLY A 457 4.20 -6.55 29.03
C GLY A 457 5.60 -6.99 28.64
N LEU A 458 5.78 -8.27 28.44
CA LEU A 458 6.98 -8.86 27.87
C LEU A 458 6.53 -9.91 26.86
N ASP A 459 7.05 -9.85 25.66
CA ASP A 459 6.79 -10.82 24.59
C ASP A 459 8.14 -11.26 24.02
N TRP A 460 8.28 -12.55 23.80
CA TRP A 460 9.41 -13.19 23.12
C TRP A 460 8.89 -14.06 22.00
N LEU A 461 9.62 -14.13 20.89
CA LEU A 461 9.35 -14.96 19.72
C LEU A 461 10.68 -15.46 19.16
N SER A 462 10.72 -16.72 18.79
CA SER A 462 11.79 -17.36 18.02
C SER A 462 11.17 -18.11 16.86
N ASP A 463 11.67 -17.86 15.65
CA ASP A 463 11.38 -18.60 14.42
C ASP A 463 12.65 -19.31 13.98
N GLU A 464 12.56 -20.60 13.64
CA GLU A 464 13.65 -21.42 13.10
C GLU A 464 13.17 -22.07 11.80
N ALA A 465 13.91 -21.89 10.72
CA ALA A 465 13.65 -22.52 9.42
C ALA A 465 14.79 -23.48 9.05
N ASP A 466 14.45 -24.55 8.36
CA ASP A 466 15.42 -25.56 7.90
C ASP A 466 16.20 -25.11 6.65
N THR A 467 15.62 -24.19 5.87
CA THR A 467 16.22 -23.67 4.65
C THR A 467 15.65 -22.30 4.27
N VAL A 468 16.24 -21.66 3.24
CA VAL A 468 15.76 -20.42 2.64
C VAL A 468 15.42 -20.65 1.16
N VAL A 469 14.35 -20.01 0.70
CA VAL A 469 13.92 -20.04 -0.70
C VAL A 469 14.39 -18.77 -1.42
N MET A 470 14.31 -17.62 -0.74
CA MET A 470 14.79 -16.33 -1.25
C MET A 470 15.97 -15.84 -0.42
N ARG A 471 16.80 -14.98 -1.01
CA ARG A 471 17.98 -14.42 -0.32
C ARG A 471 17.64 -13.53 0.87
N THR A 472 16.42 -13.03 0.94
CA THR A 472 15.90 -12.22 2.03
C THR A 472 15.19 -13.02 3.11
N ASP A 473 15.07 -14.34 2.94
CA ASP A 473 14.56 -15.22 3.98
C ASP A 473 15.59 -15.37 5.10
N TYR A 474 15.11 -15.64 6.30
CA TYR A 474 15.95 -15.96 7.47
C TYR A 474 15.87 -17.46 7.80
N LEU A 475 16.96 -18.00 8.34
CA LEU A 475 16.98 -19.30 9.03
C LEU A 475 16.53 -19.13 10.48
N ASP A 476 17.11 -18.17 11.15
CA ASP A 476 16.81 -17.87 12.56
C ASP A 476 16.31 -16.43 12.69
N ARG A 477 15.25 -16.25 13.47
CA ARG A 477 14.78 -14.92 13.86
C ARG A 477 14.34 -14.91 15.30
N GLU A 478 14.87 -13.97 16.06
CA GLU A 478 14.42 -13.69 17.42
C GLU A 478 13.81 -12.29 17.53
N ARG A 479 12.82 -12.17 18.41
CA ARG A 479 12.26 -10.87 18.80
C ARG A 479 11.94 -10.84 20.28
N VAL A 480 12.45 -9.85 20.96
CA VAL A 480 12.07 -9.52 22.33
C VAL A 480 11.40 -8.15 22.34
N ARG A 481 10.26 -8.02 23.01
CA ARG A 481 9.55 -6.75 23.14
C ARG A 481 9.07 -6.55 24.57
N GLY A 482 9.49 -5.43 25.18
CA GLY A 482 9.04 -4.96 26.48
C GLY A 482 8.09 -3.76 26.34
N ARG A 483 7.07 -3.71 27.18
CA ARG A 483 6.12 -2.58 27.26
C ARG A 483 5.86 -2.20 28.71
N ILE A 484 5.81 -0.91 28.99
CA ILE A 484 5.40 -0.36 30.27
C ILE A 484 4.37 0.75 30.04
N GLY A 485 3.30 0.72 30.81
CA GLY A 485 2.30 1.80 30.84
C GLY A 485 2.07 2.19 32.30
N PHE A 486 2.19 3.47 32.62
CA PHE A 486 2.02 3.99 33.96
C PHE A 486 1.08 5.19 33.97
N THR A 487 -0.04 5.07 34.67
CA THR A 487 -1.01 6.16 34.89
C THR A 487 -0.69 6.83 36.22
N LEU A 488 0.12 7.90 36.20
CA LEU A 488 0.53 8.64 37.39
C LEU A 488 -0.67 9.31 38.06
N PHE A 489 -1.45 10.03 37.26
CA PHE A 489 -2.72 10.64 37.63
C PHE A 489 -3.78 10.26 36.59
N LYS A 490 -5.06 10.51 36.86
CA LYS A 490 -6.14 10.25 35.87
C LYS A 490 -5.94 11.01 34.54
N TRP A 491 -5.20 12.10 34.61
CA TRP A 491 -4.93 13.02 33.50
C TRP A 491 -3.49 12.90 32.95
N LEU A 492 -2.63 12.01 33.52
CA LEU A 492 -1.25 11.86 33.10
C LEU A 492 -0.89 10.38 32.95
N ARG A 493 -0.58 9.97 31.75
CA ARG A 493 -0.13 8.61 31.40
C ARG A 493 1.24 8.68 30.73
N LEU A 494 2.12 7.80 31.15
CA LEU A 494 3.41 7.52 30.52
C LEU A 494 3.37 6.09 29.96
N SER A 495 3.79 5.88 28.73
CA SER A 495 4.01 4.56 28.15
C SER A 495 5.37 4.49 27.46
N ALA A 496 5.99 3.33 27.51
CA ALA A 496 7.21 3.05 26.77
C ALA A 496 7.17 1.64 26.20
N THR A 497 7.76 1.47 25.04
CA THR A 497 7.96 0.19 24.37
C THR A 497 9.40 0.11 23.89
N ALA A 498 10.03 -1.04 24.08
CA ALA A 498 11.33 -1.35 23.50
C ALA A 498 11.24 -2.72 22.81
N ALA A 499 11.84 -2.87 21.65
CA ALA A 499 11.93 -4.12 20.93
C ALA A 499 13.30 -4.30 20.30
N GLN A 500 13.81 -5.52 20.34
CA GLN A 500 14.98 -5.97 19.60
C GLN A 500 14.56 -7.11 18.69
N ILE A 501 15.01 -7.07 17.46
CA ILE A 501 14.74 -8.07 16.42
C ILE A 501 16.09 -8.42 15.82
N SER A 502 16.41 -9.72 15.77
CA SER A 502 17.55 -10.25 15.03
C SER A 502 17.06 -11.28 14.01
N ALA A 503 17.67 -11.29 12.83
CA ALA A 503 17.38 -12.27 11.79
C ALA A 503 18.68 -12.64 11.08
N GLU A 504 18.98 -13.92 11.01
CA GLU A 504 20.25 -14.44 10.48
C GLU A 504 20.00 -15.53 9.42
N THR A 505 20.86 -15.54 8.40
CA THR A 505 20.96 -16.62 7.42
C THR A 505 22.40 -16.82 7.06
N ALA A 506 22.92 -18.02 7.30
CA ALA A 506 24.30 -18.41 6.98
C ALA A 506 24.30 -19.73 6.23
N ILE A 507 24.08 -19.69 4.89
CA ILE A 507 24.20 -20.84 4.00
C ILE A 507 25.15 -20.52 2.84
N PRO A 508 25.71 -21.54 2.17
CA PRO A 508 26.63 -21.32 1.03
C PRO A 508 26.04 -20.40 -0.04
N GLY A 509 26.63 -19.21 -0.22
CA GLY A 509 26.21 -18.22 -1.22
C GLY A 509 25.09 -17.27 -0.79
N ILE A 510 24.58 -17.39 0.43
CA ILE A 510 23.65 -16.46 1.06
C ILE A 510 24.10 -16.27 2.51
N ASP A 511 24.56 -15.07 2.81
CA ASP A 511 24.93 -14.65 4.16
C ASP A 511 24.21 -13.33 4.42
N SER A 512 23.33 -13.30 5.41
CA SER A 512 22.60 -12.11 5.80
C SER A 512 22.47 -12.08 7.32
N ASP A 513 22.68 -10.92 7.87
CA ASP A 513 22.50 -10.62 9.28
C ASP A 513 21.79 -9.27 9.38
N THR A 514 20.72 -9.22 10.15
CA THR A 514 19.95 -8.01 10.38
C THR A 514 19.63 -7.88 11.86
N GLU A 515 20.05 -6.80 12.46
CA GLU A 515 19.69 -6.43 13.81
C GLU A 515 18.92 -5.10 13.80
N THR A 516 17.80 -5.06 14.51
CA THR A 516 16.99 -3.85 14.64
C THR A 516 16.61 -3.62 16.10
N GLU A 517 16.94 -2.47 16.61
CA GLU A 517 16.52 -1.98 17.91
C GLU A 517 15.51 -0.85 17.76
N GLN A 518 14.44 -0.88 18.54
CA GLN A 518 13.39 0.13 18.51
C GLN A 518 13.00 0.52 19.92
N MET A 519 12.84 1.81 20.18
CA MET A 519 12.30 2.33 21.41
C MET A 519 11.27 3.42 21.15
N SER A 520 10.20 3.45 21.94
CA SER A 520 9.27 4.57 21.96
C SER A 520 8.86 4.93 23.37
N VAL A 521 8.66 6.22 23.61
CA VAL A 521 8.16 6.78 24.88
C VAL A 521 7.06 7.77 24.56
N ASP A 522 5.89 7.57 25.14
CA ASP A 522 4.73 8.46 24.98
C ASP A 522 4.31 9.06 26.31
N LEU A 523 4.02 10.34 26.31
CA LEU A 523 3.45 11.08 27.43
C LEU A 523 2.09 11.68 27.00
N ASP A 524 1.02 11.18 27.60
CA ASP A 524 -0.34 11.70 27.41
C ASP A 524 -0.77 12.55 28.60
N VAL A 525 -1.19 13.78 28.34
CA VAL A 525 -1.61 14.78 29.35
C VAL A 525 -3.02 15.26 29.02
N THR A 526 -4.01 14.90 29.83
CA THR A 526 -5.43 15.27 29.63
C THR A 526 -6.00 15.80 30.93
N PRO A 527 -5.60 17.03 31.37
CA PRO A 527 -6.00 17.58 32.66
C PRO A 527 -7.48 17.96 32.72
N SER A 528 -8.12 18.17 31.57
CA SER A 528 -9.54 18.48 31.44
C SER A 528 -10.09 18.00 30.08
N ASP A 529 -11.41 17.98 29.92
CA ASP A 529 -12.08 17.67 28.64
C ASP A 529 -11.75 18.69 27.53
N ASN A 530 -11.24 19.86 27.92
CA ASN A 530 -10.92 20.97 27.01
C ASN A 530 -9.45 21.05 26.63
N PHE A 531 -8.59 20.19 27.18
CA PHE A 531 -7.16 20.22 26.87
C PHE A 531 -6.57 18.82 26.85
N ASN A 532 -5.90 18.49 25.77
CA ASN A 532 -5.04 17.33 25.70
C ASN A 532 -3.69 17.68 25.06
N ALA A 533 -2.65 17.02 25.50
CA ALA A 533 -1.32 17.08 24.93
C ALA A 533 -0.73 15.68 24.85
N ARG A 534 -0.03 15.39 23.76
CA ARG A 534 0.77 14.18 23.60
C ARG A 534 2.17 14.58 23.18
N VAL A 535 3.14 13.95 23.77
CA VAL A 535 4.54 14.01 23.37
C VAL A 535 5.02 12.58 23.17
N SER A 536 5.51 12.28 22.00
CA SER A 536 6.10 10.97 21.66
C SER A 536 7.55 11.16 21.25
N TYR A 537 8.42 10.27 21.70
CA TYR A 537 9.78 10.12 21.23
C TYR A 537 10.01 8.68 20.82
N SER A 538 10.58 8.48 19.67
CA SER A 538 10.88 7.14 19.16
C SER A 538 12.27 7.12 18.53
N THR A 539 12.99 6.02 18.73
CA THR A 539 14.23 5.73 18.03
C THR A 539 14.16 4.38 17.37
N TYR A 540 14.89 4.21 16.31
CA TYR A 540 15.23 2.91 15.76
C TYR A 540 16.70 2.92 15.31
N ASP A 541 17.32 1.76 15.40
CA ASP A 541 18.65 1.48 14.89
C ASP A 541 18.58 0.15 14.13
N THR A 542 19.03 0.16 12.89
CA THR A 542 19.03 -1.03 12.02
C THR A 542 20.39 -1.18 11.37
N ASP A 543 21.03 -2.31 11.63
CA ASP A 543 22.22 -2.78 10.95
C ASP A 543 21.86 -4.04 10.15
N SER A 544 22.06 -4.00 8.85
CA SER A 544 21.75 -5.12 7.98
C SER A 544 22.86 -5.35 6.96
N THR A 545 23.38 -6.56 6.94
CA THR A 545 24.35 -7.03 5.94
C THR A 545 23.71 -8.15 5.14
N ILE A 546 23.67 -7.98 3.81
CA ILE A 546 23.11 -8.98 2.89
C ILE A 546 24.11 -9.24 1.78
N THR A 547 24.40 -10.52 1.50
CA THR A 547 25.21 -10.91 0.35
C THR A 547 24.41 -10.76 -0.94
N VAL A 548 24.85 -9.86 -1.82
CA VAL A 548 24.27 -9.65 -3.15
C VAL A 548 25.16 -10.22 -4.25
N ARG A 549 24.55 -10.64 -5.35
CA ARG A 549 25.28 -11.11 -6.53
C ARG A 549 25.38 -9.97 -7.55
N ILE A 550 26.61 -9.63 -7.94
CA ILE A 550 26.85 -8.62 -8.99
C ILE A 550 26.53 -9.25 -10.36
N PRO A 551 25.63 -8.66 -11.18
CA PRO A 551 25.23 -9.23 -12.46
C PRO A 551 26.36 -9.35 -13.49
N GLN A 552 27.36 -8.47 -13.43
CA GLN A 552 28.43 -8.37 -14.41
C GLN A 552 29.39 -9.57 -14.40
N ASP A 553 29.74 -10.06 -13.23
CA ASP A 553 30.72 -11.13 -13.06
C ASP A 553 30.24 -12.28 -12.16
N LEU A 554 28.98 -12.16 -11.66
CA LEU A 554 28.33 -13.11 -10.76
C LEU A 554 29.05 -13.27 -9.41
N SER A 555 29.95 -12.33 -9.06
CA SER A 555 30.59 -12.32 -7.76
C SER A 555 29.59 -12.04 -6.64
N LEU A 556 29.88 -12.57 -5.46
CA LEU A 556 29.10 -12.32 -4.24
C LEU A 556 29.81 -11.24 -3.44
N VAL A 557 29.11 -10.18 -3.13
CA VAL A 557 29.62 -9.08 -2.30
C VAL A 557 28.64 -8.75 -1.19
N PRO A 558 29.13 -8.37 0.00
CA PRO A 558 28.27 -7.87 1.06
C PRO A 558 27.72 -6.50 0.68
N SER A 559 26.42 -6.28 0.89
CA SER A 559 25.75 -4.98 0.86
C SER A 559 25.38 -4.63 2.29
N LEU A 560 25.85 -3.49 2.75
CA LEU A 560 25.60 -2.98 4.08
C LEU A 560 24.52 -1.91 4.03
N TYR A 561 23.53 -2.02 4.91
CA TYR A 561 22.51 -1.01 5.13
C TYR A 561 22.51 -0.63 6.61
N LEU A 562 22.70 0.66 6.87
CA LEU A 562 22.67 1.25 8.21
C LEU A 562 21.57 2.32 8.22
N ALA A 563 20.75 2.31 9.26
CA ALA A 563 19.75 3.34 9.47
C ALA A 563 19.56 3.57 10.99
N GLU A 564 19.87 4.78 11.43
CA GLU A 564 19.61 5.23 12.79
C GLU A 564 18.67 6.44 12.72
N GLY A 565 17.52 6.36 13.37
CA GLY A 565 16.51 7.41 13.29
C GLY A 565 15.93 7.82 14.63
N GLU A 566 15.69 9.11 14.76
CA GLU A 566 15.03 9.75 15.89
C GLU A 566 13.77 10.48 15.44
N LEU A 567 12.64 10.22 16.08
CA LEU A 567 11.36 10.88 15.82
C LEU A 567 10.83 11.54 17.09
N TRP A 568 10.57 12.82 17.00
CA TRP A 568 9.78 13.59 17.97
C TRP A 568 8.42 13.90 17.38
N ASP A 569 7.35 13.74 18.16
CA ASP A 569 5.99 14.14 17.80
C ASP A 569 5.34 14.83 19.00
N VAL A 570 4.80 16.04 18.76
CA VAL A 570 4.10 16.84 19.76
C VAL A 570 2.74 17.24 19.20
N ALA A 571 1.67 16.86 19.87
CA ALA A 571 0.32 17.26 19.54
C ALA A 571 -0.35 17.93 20.74
N LEU A 572 -0.93 19.13 20.52
CA LEU A 572 -1.68 19.88 21.53
C LEU A 572 -3.04 20.22 20.97
N ASN A 573 -4.08 19.94 21.74
CA ASN A 573 -5.43 20.38 21.44
C ASN A 573 -6.01 21.10 22.65
N GLY A 574 -6.50 22.31 22.44
CA GLY A 574 -7.04 23.15 23.49
C GLY A 574 -8.33 23.84 23.07
N LYS A 575 -9.34 23.84 23.94
CA LYS A 575 -10.58 24.57 23.74
C LYS A 575 -10.73 25.66 24.79
N VAL A 576 -10.78 26.89 24.34
CA VAL A 576 -10.92 28.07 25.20
C VAL A 576 -12.10 28.91 24.76
N ALA A 577 -13.18 28.84 25.55
CA ALA A 577 -14.39 29.65 25.37
C ALA A 577 -14.93 29.67 23.92
N TRP A 578 -14.39 30.54 23.07
CA TRP A 578 -14.85 30.80 21.70
C TRP A 578 -13.86 30.40 20.61
N PHE A 579 -12.75 29.77 20.97
CA PHE A 579 -11.81 29.22 19.98
C PHE A 579 -11.24 27.88 20.38
N ASP A 580 -10.95 27.05 19.39
CA ASP A 580 -10.25 25.81 19.50
C ASP A 580 -8.84 25.97 18.87
N LEU A 581 -7.80 25.49 19.56
CA LEU A 581 -6.42 25.46 19.10
C LEU A 581 -6.02 24.01 18.85
N THR A 582 -5.46 23.74 17.68
CA THR A 582 -4.70 22.53 17.39
C THR A 582 -3.28 22.93 17.01
N PHE A 583 -2.30 22.34 17.67
CA PHE A 583 -0.87 22.46 17.33
C PHE A 583 -0.31 21.07 17.15
N GLY A 584 0.45 20.88 16.09
CA GLY A 584 1.25 19.69 15.80
C GLY A 584 2.67 20.10 15.45
N TRP A 585 3.64 19.35 15.93
CA TRP A 585 5.03 19.45 15.49
C TRP A 585 5.65 18.07 15.51
N SER A 586 6.35 17.72 14.45
CA SER A 586 7.15 16.51 14.36
C SER A 586 8.50 16.82 13.74
N SER A 587 9.54 16.15 14.24
CA SER A 587 10.89 16.21 13.70
C SER A 587 11.39 14.78 13.58
N TYR A 588 11.90 14.44 12.42
CA TYR A 588 12.47 13.15 12.12
C TYR A 588 13.86 13.34 11.53
N ASP A 589 14.85 12.78 12.21
CA ASP A 589 16.25 12.75 11.81
C ASP A 589 16.62 11.30 11.52
N ASN A 590 17.18 11.04 10.35
CA ASN A 590 17.64 9.73 9.93
C ASN A 590 19.07 9.80 9.40
N VAL A 591 19.95 9.06 10.05
CA VAL A 591 21.37 8.96 9.70
C VAL A 591 21.69 7.57 9.17
N GLY A 592 22.67 7.44 8.30
CA GLY A 592 23.14 6.16 7.76
C GLY A 592 23.16 6.09 6.24
N SER A 593 22.70 4.98 5.65
CA SER A 593 22.77 4.74 4.21
C SER A 593 21.96 5.74 3.38
N PHE A 594 20.90 6.31 3.97
CA PHE A 594 20.05 7.36 3.39
C PHE A 594 19.72 8.39 4.47
N GLY A 595 20.65 9.35 4.68
CA GLY A 595 20.47 10.41 5.67
C GLY A 595 19.50 11.48 5.18
N PHE A 596 18.58 11.90 6.06
CA PHE A 596 17.70 13.05 5.83
C PHE A 596 17.09 13.58 7.11
N ASP A 597 16.78 14.87 7.12
CA ASP A 597 16.02 15.57 8.14
C ASP A 597 14.65 15.96 7.62
N PHE A 598 13.60 15.78 8.43
CA PHE A 598 12.25 16.20 8.09
C PHE A 598 11.58 16.87 9.29
N GLU A 599 11.15 18.11 9.11
CA GLU A 599 10.35 18.84 10.09
C GLU A 599 8.97 19.17 9.56
N HIS A 600 7.97 18.98 10.39
CA HIS A 600 6.58 19.35 10.10
C HIS A 600 6.00 20.14 11.26
N ALA A 601 5.41 21.28 10.99
CA ALA A 601 4.70 22.08 11.99
C ALA A 601 3.32 22.51 11.48
N LEU A 602 2.30 22.40 12.33
CA LEU A 602 0.93 22.75 12.04
C LEU A 602 0.33 23.57 13.19
N VAL A 603 -0.31 24.68 12.86
CA VAL A 603 -1.15 25.47 13.77
C VAL A 603 -2.51 25.67 13.14
N ARG A 604 -3.55 25.33 13.86
CA ARG A 604 -4.93 25.60 13.47
C ARG A 604 -5.66 26.33 14.59
N LEU A 605 -6.38 27.38 14.21
CA LEU A 605 -7.26 28.15 15.09
C LEU A 605 -8.67 28.15 14.51
N ASP A 606 -9.62 27.64 15.27
CA ASP A 606 -11.02 27.61 14.91
C ASP A 606 -11.80 28.54 15.83
N PHE A 607 -12.50 29.52 15.26
CA PHE A 607 -13.30 30.53 15.96
C PHE A 607 -14.79 30.31 15.70
N ASP A 608 -15.57 30.06 16.74
CA ASP A 608 -17.04 29.94 16.64
C ASP A 608 -17.70 31.25 16.99
N PHE A 609 -18.20 32.00 15.98
CA PHE A 609 -18.93 33.23 16.18
C PHE A 609 -20.36 33.01 16.67
N SER A 610 -20.90 31.87 16.38
CA SER A 610 -22.21 31.42 16.82
C SER A 610 -22.25 29.89 16.92
N LYS A 611 -23.35 29.34 17.42
CA LYS A 611 -23.58 27.89 17.41
C LYS A 611 -23.69 27.29 16.00
N ARG A 612 -23.69 28.12 14.94
CA ARG A 612 -23.91 27.68 13.56
C ARG A 612 -22.80 28.04 12.58
N VAL A 613 -22.01 29.05 12.93
CA VAL A 613 -21.00 29.58 11.99
C VAL A 613 -19.70 29.85 12.72
N GLY A 614 -18.63 29.40 12.17
CA GLY A 614 -17.25 29.63 12.60
C GLY A 614 -16.29 29.85 11.43
N ILE A 615 -15.08 30.29 11.73
CA ILE A 615 -13.98 30.43 10.79
C ILE A 615 -12.78 29.66 11.34
N GLY A 616 -12.13 28.87 10.47
CA GLY A 616 -10.86 28.21 10.73
C GLY A 616 -9.71 28.89 10.01
N LEU A 617 -8.58 29.03 10.68
CA LEU A 617 -7.30 29.47 10.11
C LEU A 617 -6.30 28.35 10.25
N LEU A 618 -5.52 28.10 9.19
CA LEU A 618 -4.46 27.08 9.14
C LEU A 618 -3.15 27.74 8.73
N ALA A 619 -2.09 27.39 9.43
CA ALA A 619 -0.70 27.59 8.98
C ALA A 619 0.07 26.28 9.20
N GLU A 620 0.81 25.85 8.20
CA GLU A 620 1.54 24.58 8.20
C GLU A 620 2.82 24.74 7.41
N SER A 621 3.86 24.07 7.84
CA SER A 621 5.15 24.03 7.14
C SER A 621 5.72 22.64 7.12
N TYR A 622 6.41 22.31 6.05
CA TYR A 622 7.21 21.11 5.86
C TYR A 622 8.62 21.56 5.44
N ASP A 623 9.63 21.06 6.10
CA ASP A 623 11.05 21.27 5.78
C ASP A 623 11.70 19.91 5.63
N TYR A 624 12.29 19.62 4.49
CA TYR A 624 12.96 18.36 4.18
C TYR A 624 14.34 18.66 3.65
N GLN A 625 15.35 18.02 4.21
CA GLN A 625 16.75 18.17 3.82
C GLN A 625 17.36 16.79 3.66
N GLU A 626 18.00 16.53 2.53
CA GLU A 626 18.61 15.25 2.20
C GLU A 626 20.13 15.35 2.20
N GLU A 627 20.80 14.42 2.90
CA GLU A 627 22.26 14.43 2.99
C GLU A 627 22.94 13.81 1.75
N VAL A 628 22.27 12.87 1.07
CA VAL A 628 22.87 12.09 -0.04
C VAL A 628 22.90 12.89 -1.33
N LEU A 629 21.87 13.67 -1.62
CA LEU A 629 21.74 14.54 -2.79
C LEU A 629 21.55 16.00 -2.37
N ALA A 630 22.38 16.44 -1.42
CA ALA A 630 22.32 17.78 -0.88
C ALA A 630 22.13 18.86 -1.96
N GLU A 631 21.21 19.81 -1.75
CA GLU A 631 20.78 20.89 -2.65
C GLU A 631 19.83 20.44 -3.80
N ILE A 632 19.72 19.15 -4.15
CA ILE A 632 18.81 18.67 -5.21
C ILE A 632 17.54 18.10 -4.59
N GLY A 633 17.64 17.45 -3.43
CA GLY A 633 16.54 16.81 -2.72
C GLY A 633 15.75 17.72 -1.77
N ASP A 634 16.27 18.91 -1.43
CA ASP A 634 15.70 19.75 -0.39
C ASP A 634 14.44 20.49 -0.83
N TYR A 635 13.47 20.62 0.09
CA TYR A 635 12.32 21.49 -0.09
C TYR A 635 11.84 22.13 1.22
N LEU A 636 11.30 23.34 1.09
CA LEU A 636 10.55 24.03 2.15
C LEU A 636 9.18 24.43 1.62
N VAL A 637 8.14 24.00 2.32
CA VAL A 637 6.76 24.28 1.95
C VAL A 637 6.04 25.02 3.06
N LYS A 638 5.28 26.05 2.69
CA LYS A 638 4.37 26.77 3.57
C LYS A 638 2.96 26.72 3.04
N ARG A 639 2.05 26.24 3.84
CA ARG A 639 0.62 26.15 3.53
C ARG A 639 -0.19 27.04 4.48
N TYR A 640 -1.07 27.83 3.92
CA TYR A 640 -2.00 28.66 4.66
C TYR A 640 -3.41 28.35 4.22
N GLY A 641 -4.40 28.44 5.12
CA GLY A 641 -5.78 28.17 4.77
C GLY A 641 -6.77 28.99 5.57
N VAL A 642 -7.89 29.31 4.91
CA VAL A 642 -9.06 29.96 5.53
C VAL A 642 -10.30 29.14 5.23
N PHE A 643 -11.03 28.77 6.27
CA PHE A 643 -12.14 27.83 6.20
C PHE A 643 -13.40 28.43 6.83
N LEU A 644 -14.54 28.24 6.17
CA LEU A 644 -15.86 28.51 6.73
C LEU A 644 -16.42 27.22 7.33
N ARG A 645 -16.84 27.31 8.59
CA ARG A 645 -17.43 26.20 9.34
C ARG A 645 -18.91 26.46 9.55
N LEU A 646 -19.74 25.54 9.09
CA LEU A 646 -21.19 25.58 9.24
C LEU A 646 -21.67 24.36 10.02
N HIS A 647 -22.48 24.54 11.03
CA HIS A 647 -23.04 23.43 11.83
C HIS A 647 -24.40 23.80 12.42
N ASN A 648 -25.22 22.79 12.81
CA ASN A 648 -26.52 23.01 13.48
C ASN A 648 -26.62 22.27 14.82
#